data_667b8065494d050fb74094b46df1b198
#
_entry.id   667b8065494d050fb74094b46df1b198
#
_cell.length_a   1.000
_cell.length_b   1.000
_cell.length_c   1.000
_cell.angle_alpha   90.00
_cell.angle_beta   90.00
_cell.angle_gamma   90.00
#
_symmetry.space_group_name_H-M   'P 1'
#
loop_
_entity.id
_entity.type
_entity.pdbx_description
1 polymer ?
#
loop_
_entity_poly.entity_id
_entity_poly.type
_entity_poly.pdbx_seq_one_letter_code
_entity_poly.pdbx_strand_id
1 'polypeptide(L)'
;MEGQEVQSAVAVIDNGKFGKREIRFETGRLARQAAGAAAVYLDDQTMIFSATTASKTPKDQFDFFPLTVDVEEKMYAVGRIPGSFFRREGRPSEDAILTCRLIDRPLRPSFVKGLRNEVQIVVTVMALDPDHMYDVIAINAASMSTQLAGLPFSGPIGGVRVALIDGQWVAFPNHSQVANAVFDMVVAGRISDGDVAIMMVEAEATERTIELIKGGAPTPTEEVVAQGLDAAKPFIKILCEAQSKLAKVAAKPTAEFPVFLDYQDDVFAAVEKAASADLAKALTISGKQERETKIDEISASTKESVSAAFEGREKEVPAAFRSLTKKLVRQRVLRDKIRIDGRGLRDIRALSAEVEVIPRVHGSAIFERGETQILGITTLNMLKMEQQLDTLNPENHKRYMHNYNFPPYSTGETGRVGTPKRREIGHGALAERALIPVLPTREEFPYAIRQVSEALGSNGSTSMGSVCASTLALYNAGVPLRAPVAGIAMGLISDTVDGKVEYVALTDILGAEDAFGDMDFKVAGTKDFVTALQLDTKLDGIPASVLAGALHQAKEARLAILDVMNEAIDGPDEMSPFAPRIISVKIPVDQIGAVIGPKGKIINQIQDETGADISIEDDGTIYIGAVDGPSAEAARAQINAIANPQMPEVGERYLGTIVKLAAFGAFVSLMPGKDGLLHVSQIRKMHGGKRIENLEEVMKVGDKIQVEIGEIDPKGKLSLVPVLEDGSVPSAE
;
A
#
# COMPACT_ATOMS: atom_id res chain seq x y z
N MET A 1 -8.30 -27.07 40.66
CA MET A 1 -7.01 -27.17 39.95
C MET A 1 -6.29 -25.89 40.18
N GLU A 2 -5.22 -25.90 40.94
CA GLU A 2 -4.32 -24.75 41.07
C GLU A 2 -3.74 -24.45 39.69
N GLY A 3 -4.00 -23.27 39.17
CA GLY A 3 -3.47 -22.84 37.86
C GLY A 3 -1.95 -22.79 37.93
N GLN A 4 -1.26 -23.16 36.85
CA GLN A 4 0.16 -22.88 36.73
C GLN A 4 0.41 -21.41 37.02
N GLU A 5 1.49 -21.15 37.75
CA GLU A 5 1.89 -19.77 38.06
C GLU A 5 2.15 -19.01 36.75
N VAL A 6 1.49 -17.86 36.58
CA VAL A 6 1.66 -17.00 35.41
C VAL A 6 3.01 -16.32 35.51
N GLN A 7 3.83 -16.45 34.48
CA GLN A 7 5.15 -15.82 34.38
C GLN A 7 5.11 -14.65 33.44
N SER A 8 5.83 -13.59 33.75
CA SER A 8 5.90 -12.40 32.89
C SER A 8 7.27 -11.73 32.93
N ALA A 9 7.54 -10.97 31.86
CA ALA A 9 8.68 -10.05 31.79
C ALA A 9 8.22 -8.78 31.07
N VAL A 10 8.83 -7.65 31.41
CA VAL A 10 8.47 -6.33 30.90
C VAL A 10 9.67 -5.70 30.21
N ALA A 11 9.41 -5.12 29.03
CA ALA A 11 10.30 -4.22 28.33
C ALA A 11 9.74 -2.79 28.43
N VAL A 12 10.56 -1.85 28.90
CA VAL A 12 10.19 -0.43 28.96
C VAL A 12 10.98 0.31 27.89
N ILE A 13 10.24 0.96 27.00
CA ILE A 13 10.77 1.78 25.90
C ILE A 13 10.62 3.25 26.29
N ASP A 14 11.72 3.98 26.35
CA ASP A 14 11.73 5.40 26.69
C ASP A 14 11.94 6.24 25.42
N ASN A 15 10.91 6.98 25.03
CA ASN A 15 10.92 7.89 23.88
C ASN A 15 11.17 9.36 24.29
N GLY A 16 11.73 9.60 25.49
CA GLY A 16 12.01 10.95 25.96
C GLY A 16 10.75 11.83 26.02
N LYS A 17 10.73 12.92 25.26
CA LYS A 17 9.57 13.84 25.21
C LYS A 17 8.26 13.20 24.73
N PHE A 18 8.31 12.09 24.02
CA PHE A 18 7.14 11.35 23.54
C PHE A 18 6.63 10.30 24.54
N GLY A 19 7.21 10.25 25.73
CA GLY A 19 6.76 9.35 26.79
C GLY A 19 7.36 7.97 26.75
N LYS A 20 6.83 7.08 27.58
CA LYS A 20 7.27 5.70 27.69
C LYS A 20 6.22 4.75 27.19
N ARG A 21 6.67 3.61 26.68
CA ARG A 21 5.82 2.49 26.28
C ARG A 21 6.22 1.26 27.09
N GLU A 22 5.24 0.49 27.52
CA GLU A 22 5.47 -0.75 28.24
C GLU A 22 5.01 -1.94 27.40
N ILE A 23 5.92 -2.86 27.14
CA ILE A 23 5.62 -4.12 26.45
C ILE A 23 5.79 -5.26 27.47
N ARG A 24 4.68 -5.89 27.84
CA ARG A 24 4.66 -6.99 28.81
C ARG A 24 4.43 -8.32 28.10
N PHE A 25 5.35 -9.24 28.30
CA PHE A 25 5.28 -10.63 27.82
C PHE A 25 4.76 -11.52 28.95
N GLU A 26 3.74 -12.33 28.69
CA GLU A 26 3.11 -13.23 29.66
C GLU A 26 2.93 -14.63 29.08
N THR A 27 3.13 -15.67 29.90
CA THR A 27 2.84 -17.07 29.57
C THR A 27 2.23 -17.80 30.75
N GLY A 28 1.69 -19.02 30.48
CA GLY A 28 1.16 -19.92 31.52
C GLY A 28 -0.36 -19.85 31.71
N ARG A 29 -1.03 -18.85 31.18
CA ARG A 29 -2.49 -18.65 31.32
C ARG A 29 -3.30 -19.32 30.19
N LEU A 30 -2.91 -19.10 28.94
CA LEU A 30 -3.67 -19.46 27.74
C LEU A 30 -3.00 -20.59 26.97
N ALA A 31 -3.80 -21.34 26.20
CA ALA A 31 -3.38 -22.37 25.25
C ALA A 31 -2.32 -23.37 25.80
N ARG A 32 -2.58 -23.95 26.96
CA ARG A 32 -1.63 -24.84 27.67
C ARG A 32 -1.28 -26.13 26.92
N GLN A 33 -2.02 -26.49 25.87
CA GLN A 33 -1.71 -27.65 25.02
C GLN A 33 -0.78 -27.31 23.84
N ALA A 34 -0.59 -26.04 23.52
CA ALA A 34 0.37 -25.63 22.51
C ALA A 34 1.81 -25.95 22.93
N ALA A 35 2.72 -26.11 21.98
CA ALA A 35 4.13 -26.27 22.28
C ALA A 35 4.67 -25.06 23.04
N GLY A 36 4.31 -23.84 22.60
CA GLY A 36 4.55 -22.58 23.29
C GLY A 36 3.41 -21.61 23.07
N ALA A 37 3.11 -20.80 24.07
CA ALA A 37 2.06 -19.79 23.99
C ALA A 37 2.45 -18.55 24.79
N ALA A 38 2.17 -17.37 24.24
CA ALA A 38 2.46 -16.09 24.89
C ALA A 38 1.35 -15.06 24.59
N ALA A 39 1.07 -14.22 25.58
CA ALA A 39 0.31 -13.01 25.41
C ALA A 39 1.23 -11.80 25.56
N VAL A 40 1.18 -10.87 24.63
CA VAL A 40 2.00 -9.66 24.66
C VAL A 40 1.08 -8.44 24.70
N TYR A 41 1.34 -7.58 25.67
CA TYR A 41 0.53 -6.40 25.96
C TYR A 41 1.33 -5.13 25.63
N LEU A 42 0.68 -4.17 25.02
CA LEU A 42 1.19 -2.82 24.86
C LEU A 42 0.38 -1.88 25.78
N ASP A 43 1.05 -1.29 26.76
CA ASP A 43 0.48 -0.34 27.74
C ASP A 43 -0.80 -0.87 28.42
N ASP A 44 -0.94 -2.18 28.59
CA ASP A 44 -2.13 -2.87 29.12
C ASP A 44 -3.47 -2.54 28.39
N GLN A 45 -3.41 -1.91 27.20
CA GLN A 45 -4.58 -1.56 26.39
C GLN A 45 -4.73 -2.48 25.17
N THR A 46 -3.63 -2.97 24.64
CA THR A 46 -3.60 -3.88 23.48
C THR A 46 -3.04 -5.23 23.92
N MET A 47 -3.67 -6.31 23.48
CA MET A 47 -3.26 -7.69 23.77
C MET A 47 -3.20 -8.52 22.49
N ILE A 48 -2.02 -9.02 22.17
CA ILE A 48 -1.78 -9.94 21.06
C ILE A 48 -1.39 -11.28 21.64
N PHE A 49 -2.13 -12.30 21.24
CA PHE A 49 -1.87 -13.68 21.66
C PHE A 49 -1.21 -14.47 20.53
N SER A 50 -0.23 -15.29 20.84
CA SER A 50 0.42 -16.19 19.89
C SER A 50 0.57 -17.60 20.46
N ALA A 51 0.28 -18.59 19.66
CA ALA A 51 0.51 -20.00 19.96
C ALA A 51 1.34 -20.63 18.84
N THR A 52 2.39 -21.34 19.25
CA THR A 52 3.29 -22.10 18.35
C THR A 52 3.14 -23.59 18.60
N THR A 53 2.97 -24.34 17.53
CA THR A 53 2.90 -25.81 17.55
C THR A 53 3.86 -26.39 16.50
N ALA A 54 4.32 -27.60 16.74
CA ALA A 54 5.15 -28.32 15.79
C ALA A 54 4.64 -29.77 15.62
N SER A 55 4.74 -30.31 14.42
CA SER A 55 4.42 -31.71 14.15
C SER A 55 5.37 -32.62 14.87
N LYS A 56 4.86 -33.78 15.34
CA LYS A 56 5.68 -34.79 16.03
C LYS A 56 6.67 -35.51 15.11
N THR A 57 6.33 -35.60 13.84
CA THR A 57 7.13 -36.28 12.81
C THR A 57 7.49 -35.28 11.70
N PRO A 58 8.71 -35.42 11.13
CA PRO A 58 9.10 -34.59 10.00
C PRO A 58 8.25 -34.91 8.76
N LYS A 59 8.08 -33.91 7.90
CA LYS A 59 7.48 -34.01 6.57
C LYS A 59 8.60 -34.11 5.53
N ASP A 60 9.23 -35.26 5.42
CA ASP A 60 10.41 -35.53 4.60
C ASP A 60 10.15 -35.43 3.08
N GLN A 61 8.86 -35.42 2.67
CA GLN A 61 8.47 -35.14 1.28
C GLN A 61 8.74 -33.70 0.83
N PHE A 62 8.97 -32.76 1.76
CA PHE A 62 9.32 -31.39 1.43
C PHE A 62 10.84 -31.21 1.37
N ASP A 63 11.29 -30.40 0.43
CA ASP A 63 12.69 -29.94 0.29
C ASP A 63 12.96 -28.59 0.97
N PHE A 64 11.97 -28.08 1.71
CA PHE A 64 12.01 -26.79 2.42
C PHE A 64 11.46 -26.92 3.84
N PHE A 65 11.71 -25.91 4.67
CA PHE A 65 11.16 -25.81 6.02
C PHE A 65 9.67 -25.43 5.97
N PRO A 66 8.75 -26.30 6.43
CA PRO A 66 7.32 -26.06 6.36
C PRO A 66 6.85 -25.21 7.56
N LEU A 67 7.11 -23.91 7.52
CA LEU A 67 6.62 -22.92 8.46
C LEU A 67 5.35 -22.26 7.92
N THR A 68 4.30 -22.25 8.72
CA THR A 68 3.06 -21.51 8.45
C THR A 68 2.84 -20.47 9.55
N VAL A 69 2.60 -19.22 9.15
CA VAL A 69 2.24 -18.13 10.05
C VAL A 69 0.88 -17.62 9.64
N ASP A 70 -0.06 -17.60 10.58
CA ASP A 70 -1.41 -17.07 10.40
C ASP A 70 -1.68 -15.98 11.44
N VAL A 71 -2.30 -14.89 10.99
CA VAL A 71 -2.73 -13.77 11.83
C VAL A 71 -4.25 -13.67 11.75
N GLU A 72 -4.88 -13.76 12.91
CA GLU A 72 -6.32 -13.73 13.09
C GLU A 72 -6.74 -12.38 13.68
N GLU A 73 -7.27 -11.51 12.84
CA GLU A 73 -7.94 -10.28 13.30
C GLU A 73 -9.34 -10.62 13.80
N LYS A 74 -9.62 -10.24 15.04
CA LYS A 74 -10.92 -10.46 15.66
C LYS A 74 -11.61 -9.12 15.93
N MET A 75 -12.77 -8.91 15.35
CA MET A 75 -13.51 -7.65 15.49
C MET A 75 -13.89 -7.33 16.93
N TYR A 76 -14.03 -8.37 17.77
CA TYR A 76 -14.25 -8.15 19.21
C TYR A 76 -13.09 -7.42 19.89
N ALA A 77 -11.86 -7.46 19.31
CA ALA A 77 -10.70 -6.76 19.84
C ALA A 77 -10.92 -5.24 19.95
N VAL A 78 -11.76 -4.69 19.08
CA VAL A 78 -12.16 -3.27 19.07
C VAL A 78 -13.66 -3.10 19.40
N GLY A 79 -14.30 -4.09 20.00
CA GLY A 79 -15.69 -4.04 20.40
C GLY A 79 -16.71 -4.04 19.24
N ARG A 80 -16.33 -4.55 18.06
CA ARG A 80 -17.15 -4.55 16.85
C ARG A 80 -17.66 -5.94 16.50
N ILE A 81 -18.82 -5.97 15.86
CA ILE A 81 -19.35 -7.16 15.17
C ILE A 81 -18.95 -7.05 13.70
N PRO A 82 -18.44 -8.14 13.06
CA PRO A 82 -18.04 -8.10 11.66
C PRO A 82 -19.14 -7.57 10.73
N GLY A 83 -18.76 -6.70 9.79
CA GLY A 83 -19.69 -6.05 8.85
C GLY A 83 -20.25 -6.97 7.77
N SER A 84 -19.65 -8.16 7.54
CA SER A 84 -20.11 -9.14 6.55
C SER A 84 -21.51 -9.65 6.82
N PHE A 85 -22.18 -10.16 5.78
CA PHE A 85 -23.54 -10.74 5.91
C PHE A 85 -23.64 -11.79 7.01
N PHE A 86 -22.64 -12.66 7.14
CA PHE A 86 -22.64 -13.72 8.16
C PHE A 86 -22.24 -13.25 9.56
N ARG A 87 -21.89 -11.99 9.74
CA ARG A 87 -21.42 -11.44 11.02
C ARG A 87 -20.30 -12.26 11.66
N ARG A 88 -19.40 -12.76 10.82
CA ARG A 88 -18.24 -13.56 11.19
C ARG A 88 -17.05 -13.17 10.35
N GLU A 89 -15.85 -13.20 10.95
CA GLU A 89 -14.61 -13.04 10.23
C GLU A 89 -14.47 -14.15 9.18
N GLY A 90 -14.09 -13.76 7.97
CA GLY A 90 -13.94 -14.65 6.83
C GLY A 90 -12.48 -14.79 6.40
N ARG A 91 -12.18 -14.32 5.20
CA ARG A 91 -10.79 -14.32 4.69
C ARG A 91 -9.96 -13.31 5.48
N PRO A 92 -8.66 -13.61 5.70
CA PRO A 92 -7.74 -12.64 6.29
C PRO A 92 -7.74 -11.33 5.49
N SER A 93 -7.65 -10.20 6.20
CA SER A 93 -7.47 -8.90 5.60
C SER A 93 -6.09 -8.81 4.93
N GLU A 94 -5.91 -7.80 4.09
CA GLU A 94 -4.59 -7.48 3.52
C GLU A 94 -3.57 -7.19 4.65
N ASP A 95 -3.96 -6.44 5.67
CA ASP A 95 -3.13 -6.13 6.84
C ASP A 95 -2.70 -7.39 7.60
N ALA A 96 -3.61 -8.34 7.81
CA ALA A 96 -3.29 -9.62 8.42
C ALA A 96 -2.28 -10.42 7.59
N ILE A 97 -2.43 -10.44 6.26
CA ILE A 97 -1.50 -11.11 5.35
C ILE A 97 -0.12 -10.43 5.36
N LEU A 98 -0.08 -9.11 5.35
CA LEU A 98 1.17 -8.35 5.45
C LEU A 98 1.86 -8.60 6.79
N THR A 99 1.12 -8.63 7.89
CA THR A 99 1.64 -8.96 9.21
C THR A 99 2.19 -10.39 9.27
N CYS A 100 1.53 -11.39 8.63
CA CYS A 100 2.10 -12.73 8.48
C CYS A 100 3.49 -12.68 7.84
N ARG A 101 3.68 -11.84 6.82
CA ARG A 101 4.97 -11.68 6.13
C ARG A 101 6.01 -10.99 7.01
N LEU A 102 5.62 -9.98 7.79
CA LEU A 102 6.51 -9.33 8.77
C LEU A 102 7.01 -10.30 9.84
N ILE A 103 6.21 -11.30 10.19
CA ILE A 103 6.57 -12.34 11.16
C ILE A 103 7.46 -13.42 10.51
N ASP A 104 7.04 -13.95 9.35
CA ASP A 104 7.71 -15.07 8.67
C ASP A 104 9.15 -14.73 8.28
N ARG A 105 9.37 -13.51 7.76
CA ARG A 105 10.67 -13.08 7.22
C ARG A 105 11.82 -13.12 8.22
N PRO A 106 11.71 -12.59 9.46
CA PRO A 106 12.77 -12.70 10.45
C PRO A 106 12.77 -14.05 11.20
N LEU A 107 11.64 -14.73 11.38
CA LEU A 107 11.57 -15.96 12.14
C LEU A 107 12.07 -17.16 11.34
N ARG A 108 11.69 -17.31 10.08
CA ARG A 108 12.08 -18.44 9.22
C ARG A 108 13.58 -18.69 9.17
N PRO A 109 14.46 -17.71 8.90
CA PRO A 109 15.90 -17.92 8.86
C PRO A 109 16.50 -18.18 10.25
N SER A 110 15.76 -17.97 11.32
CA SER A 110 16.21 -18.19 12.70
C SER A 110 16.03 -19.64 13.18
N PHE A 111 15.35 -20.48 12.41
CA PHE A 111 15.29 -21.92 12.68
C PHE A 111 16.50 -22.64 12.10
N VAL A 112 16.84 -23.81 12.72
CA VAL A 112 17.94 -24.63 12.23
C VAL A 112 17.71 -25.05 10.78
N LYS A 113 18.75 -24.94 9.96
CA LYS A 113 18.71 -25.36 8.57
C LYS A 113 18.48 -26.88 8.47
N GLY A 114 17.57 -27.28 7.58
CA GLY A 114 17.23 -28.69 7.38
C GLY A 114 16.11 -29.21 8.29
N LEU A 115 15.48 -28.37 9.11
CA LEU A 115 14.28 -28.75 9.85
C LEU A 115 13.13 -29.04 8.86
N ARG A 116 12.48 -30.20 9.03
CA ARG A 116 11.36 -30.67 8.20
C ARG A 116 10.08 -30.92 9.01
N ASN A 117 10.13 -30.76 10.31
CA ASN A 117 8.90 -30.74 11.11
C ASN A 117 8.10 -29.50 10.75
N GLU A 118 6.81 -29.69 10.50
CA GLU A 118 5.91 -28.56 10.26
C GLU A 118 5.78 -27.74 11.54
N VAL A 119 5.96 -26.43 11.42
CA VAL A 119 5.75 -25.47 12.51
C VAL A 119 4.64 -24.52 12.09
N GLN A 120 3.66 -24.36 12.97
CA GLN A 120 2.58 -23.40 12.79
C GLN A 120 2.57 -22.39 13.93
N ILE A 121 2.50 -21.11 13.56
CA ILE A 121 2.36 -19.99 14.48
C ILE A 121 1.04 -19.30 14.17
N VAL A 122 0.14 -19.28 15.14
CA VAL A 122 -1.14 -18.60 15.04
C VAL A 122 -1.14 -17.40 15.99
N VAL A 123 -1.24 -16.21 15.43
CA VAL A 123 -1.32 -14.95 16.17
C VAL A 123 -2.75 -14.43 16.12
N THR A 124 -3.29 -14.10 17.28
CA THR A 124 -4.67 -13.58 17.42
C THR A 124 -4.63 -12.20 18.06
N VAL A 125 -5.25 -11.22 17.43
CA VAL A 125 -5.48 -9.89 18.00
C VAL A 125 -6.67 -9.99 18.94
N MET A 126 -6.44 -9.96 20.26
CA MET A 126 -7.48 -10.18 21.26
C MET A 126 -8.06 -8.90 21.85
N ALA A 127 -7.23 -7.85 21.96
CA ALA A 127 -7.65 -6.51 22.34
C ALA A 127 -6.77 -5.51 21.61
N LEU A 128 -7.36 -4.43 21.12
CA LEU A 128 -6.63 -3.39 20.39
C LEU A 128 -7.20 -2.01 20.76
N ASP A 129 -6.34 -1.17 21.31
CA ASP A 129 -6.62 0.25 21.34
C ASP A 129 -6.68 0.77 19.90
N PRO A 130 -7.73 1.48 19.47
CA PRO A 130 -7.88 1.92 18.08
C PRO A 130 -6.73 2.80 17.56
N ASP A 131 -5.98 3.46 18.44
CA ASP A 131 -4.80 4.26 18.06
C ASP A 131 -3.49 3.47 18.06
N HIS A 132 -3.50 2.20 18.50
CA HIS A 132 -2.32 1.33 18.47
C HIS A 132 -2.19 0.56 17.15
N MET A 133 -0.95 0.27 16.78
CA MET A 133 -0.61 -0.64 15.68
C MET A 133 -0.20 -1.99 16.26
N TYR A 134 -0.80 -3.07 15.77
CA TYR A 134 -0.58 -4.40 16.36
C TYR A 134 0.53 -5.22 15.69
N ASP A 135 0.97 -4.86 14.49
CA ASP A 135 1.85 -5.67 13.64
C ASP A 135 3.21 -5.99 14.29
N VAL A 136 3.88 -5.00 14.88
CA VAL A 136 5.16 -5.22 15.57
C VAL A 136 4.98 -5.97 16.91
N ILE A 137 3.86 -5.77 17.58
CA ILE A 137 3.52 -6.58 18.78
C ILE A 137 3.30 -8.04 18.37
N ALA A 138 2.70 -8.28 17.20
CA ALA A 138 2.52 -9.62 16.64
C ALA A 138 3.86 -10.32 16.34
N ILE A 139 4.87 -9.59 15.84
CA ILE A 139 6.24 -10.13 15.67
C ILE A 139 6.80 -10.60 17.01
N ASN A 140 6.71 -9.76 18.03
CA ASN A 140 7.21 -10.09 19.37
C ASN A 140 6.45 -11.26 20.03
N ALA A 141 5.13 -11.32 19.84
CA ALA A 141 4.29 -12.40 20.34
C ALA A 141 4.64 -13.75 19.68
N ALA A 142 4.80 -13.75 18.36
CA ALA A 142 5.21 -14.93 17.59
C ALA A 142 6.61 -15.42 17.98
N SER A 143 7.56 -14.50 18.16
CA SER A 143 8.90 -14.81 18.67
C SER A 143 8.83 -15.43 20.06
N MET A 144 8.08 -14.82 20.98
CA MET A 144 8.01 -15.32 22.36
C MET A 144 7.36 -16.70 22.43
N SER A 145 6.24 -16.94 21.75
CA SER A 145 5.60 -18.26 21.73
C SER A 145 6.51 -19.34 21.12
N THR A 146 7.30 -18.99 20.11
CA THR A 146 8.27 -19.88 19.47
C THR A 146 9.45 -20.19 20.41
N GLN A 147 9.96 -19.17 21.10
CA GLN A 147 11.04 -19.32 22.08
C GLN A 147 10.63 -20.23 23.24
N LEU A 148 9.36 -20.18 23.66
CA LEU A 148 8.81 -21.01 24.73
C LEU A 148 8.55 -22.46 24.31
N ALA A 149 8.45 -22.73 23.01
CA ALA A 149 8.02 -24.02 22.46
C ALA A 149 9.07 -25.14 22.54
N GLY A 150 10.33 -24.85 22.85
CA GLY A 150 11.41 -25.80 22.85
C GLY A 150 11.85 -26.28 21.46
N LEU A 151 11.68 -25.43 20.45
CA LEU A 151 12.08 -25.67 19.06
C LEU A 151 13.54 -25.23 18.83
N PRO A 152 14.23 -25.77 17.81
CA PRO A 152 15.59 -25.36 17.44
C PRO A 152 15.54 -23.98 16.73
N PHE A 153 15.37 -22.93 17.52
CA PHE A 153 15.12 -21.55 17.12
C PHE A 153 16.16 -20.62 17.75
N SER A 154 16.89 -19.88 16.92
CA SER A 154 17.98 -18.97 17.32
C SER A 154 17.50 -17.58 17.68
N GLY A 155 16.28 -17.47 18.23
CA GLY A 155 15.74 -16.21 18.73
C GLY A 155 16.29 -15.85 20.13
N PRO A 156 15.67 -14.88 20.80
CA PRO A 156 14.42 -14.22 20.37
C PRO A 156 14.61 -13.18 19.26
N ILE A 157 13.51 -12.91 18.54
CA ILE A 157 13.39 -11.82 17.60
C ILE A 157 12.64 -10.66 18.26
N GLY A 158 13.23 -9.48 18.22
CA GLY A 158 12.55 -8.24 18.62
C GLY A 158 12.07 -7.47 17.38
N GLY A 159 10.82 -7.05 17.36
CA GLY A 159 10.25 -6.21 16.32
C GLY A 159 9.85 -4.86 16.89
N VAL A 160 10.24 -3.78 16.23
CA VAL A 160 9.91 -2.41 16.62
C VAL A 160 9.49 -1.59 15.41
N ARG A 161 8.51 -0.72 15.59
CA ARG A 161 8.21 0.36 14.65
C ARG A 161 8.85 1.63 15.19
N VAL A 162 9.61 2.34 14.34
CA VAL A 162 10.16 3.65 14.66
C VAL A 162 9.69 4.65 13.60
N ALA A 163 9.20 5.79 14.04
CA ALA A 163 8.73 6.86 13.17
C ALA A 163 9.53 8.14 13.43
N LEU A 164 9.90 8.86 12.36
CA LEU A 164 10.63 10.12 12.46
C LEU A 164 9.66 11.28 12.64
N ILE A 165 9.55 11.76 13.89
CA ILE A 165 8.62 12.81 14.30
C ILE A 165 9.42 13.93 14.95
N ASP A 166 9.28 15.16 14.47
CA ASP A 166 10.01 16.34 15.00
C ASP A 166 11.52 16.08 15.14
N GLY A 167 12.12 15.38 14.18
CA GLY A 167 13.55 15.06 14.16
C GLY A 167 13.98 13.95 15.14
N GLN A 168 13.06 13.27 15.80
CA GLN A 168 13.33 12.15 16.71
C GLN A 168 12.70 10.87 16.20
N TRP A 169 13.45 9.76 16.28
CA TRP A 169 12.92 8.41 16.04
C TRP A 169 12.14 7.93 17.27
N VAL A 170 10.82 7.79 17.12
CA VAL A 170 9.89 7.40 18.18
C VAL A 170 9.52 5.94 18.01
N ALA A 171 9.77 5.11 19.02
CA ALA A 171 9.46 3.69 19.01
C ALA A 171 8.01 3.43 19.46
N PHE A 172 7.35 2.45 18.83
CA PHE A 172 5.93 2.11 19.06
C PHE A 172 5.01 3.34 18.98
N PRO A 173 5.09 4.13 17.90
CA PRO A 173 4.21 5.28 17.74
C PRO A 173 2.76 4.82 17.57
N ASN A 174 1.82 5.68 17.94
CA ASN A 174 0.41 5.52 17.66
C ASN A 174 0.09 5.94 16.22
N HIS A 175 -1.07 5.54 15.68
CA HIS A 175 -1.56 6.03 14.38
C HIS A 175 -1.59 7.56 14.31
N SER A 176 -2.11 8.22 15.36
CA SER A 176 -2.14 9.69 15.49
C SER A 176 -0.75 10.34 15.46
N GLN A 177 0.28 9.66 15.95
CA GLN A 177 1.66 10.14 15.91
C GLN A 177 2.29 9.94 14.53
N VAL A 178 2.05 8.79 13.88
CA VAL A 178 2.57 8.51 12.53
C VAL A 178 2.03 9.49 11.50
N ALA A 179 0.80 9.99 11.68
CA ALA A 179 0.25 11.05 10.83
C ALA A 179 1.12 12.32 10.78
N ASN A 180 2.00 12.54 11.77
CA ASN A 180 2.94 13.65 11.82
C ASN A 180 4.40 13.23 11.57
N ALA A 181 4.64 12.01 11.15
CA ALA A 181 5.96 11.51 10.81
C ALA A 181 6.29 11.74 9.33
N VAL A 182 7.56 11.99 9.03
CA VAL A 182 8.06 12.04 7.65
C VAL A 182 8.42 10.65 7.11
N PHE A 183 8.70 9.72 8.03
CA PHE A 183 9.11 8.37 7.66
C PHE A 183 8.71 7.38 8.76
N ASP A 184 8.31 6.20 8.39
CA ASP A 184 7.86 5.12 9.25
C ASP A 184 8.55 3.81 8.88
N MET A 185 9.05 3.08 9.88
CA MET A 185 9.92 1.93 9.64
C MET A 185 9.66 0.82 10.66
N VAL A 186 9.34 -0.37 10.18
CA VAL A 186 9.34 -1.61 10.95
C VAL A 186 10.69 -2.28 10.81
N VAL A 187 11.33 -2.58 11.93
CA VAL A 187 12.63 -3.24 11.99
C VAL A 187 12.54 -4.44 12.92
N ALA A 188 13.00 -5.59 12.47
CA ALA A 188 13.12 -6.79 13.28
C ALA A 188 14.56 -7.32 13.26
N GLY A 189 15.01 -7.83 14.40
CA GLY A 189 16.34 -8.34 14.56
C GLY A 189 16.50 -9.20 15.81
N ARG A 190 17.69 -9.70 16.00
CA ARG A 190 18.09 -10.50 17.16
C ARG A 190 19.44 -10.05 17.70
N ILE A 191 19.77 -10.45 18.91
CA ILE A 191 21.10 -10.22 19.47
C ILE A 191 22.06 -11.27 18.91
N SER A 192 23.15 -10.82 18.30
CA SER A 192 24.26 -11.64 17.81
C SER A 192 25.58 -10.97 18.20
N ASP A 193 26.49 -11.70 18.81
CA ASP A 193 27.80 -11.19 19.25
C ASP A 193 27.75 -9.90 20.09
N GLY A 194 26.70 -9.75 20.90
CA GLY A 194 26.50 -8.61 21.80
C GLY A 194 25.90 -7.35 21.18
N ASP A 195 25.70 -7.31 19.87
CA ASP A 195 25.00 -6.26 19.12
C ASP A 195 23.70 -6.81 18.53
N VAL A 196 22.91 -5.93 17.92
CA VAL A 196 21.67 -6.28 17.23
C VAL A 196 21.95 -6.51 15.74
N ALA A 197 21.68 -7.75 15.29
CA ALA A 197 21.63 -8.11 13.90
C ALA A 197 20.25 -7.75 13.32
N ILE A 198 20.16 -6.77 12.44
CA ILE A 198 18.94 -6.45 11.72
C ILE A 198 18.71 -7.53 10.67
N MET A 199 17.51 -8.13 10.68
CA MET A 199 17.15 -9.23 9.79
C MET A 199 16.05 -8.87 8.80
N MET A 200 15.19 -7.91 9.12
CA MET A 200 14.08 -7.50 8.29
C MET A 200 13.79 -6.01 8.49
N VAL A 201 13.55 -5.31 7.40
CA VAL A 201 13.06 -3.93 7.41
C VAL A 201 11.92 -3.80 6.42
N GLU A 202 10.91 -3.04 6.82
CA GLU A 202 9.82 -2.56 5.96
C GLU A 202 9.62 -1.09 6.30
N ALA A 203 9.78 -0.19 5.34
CA ALA A 203 9.78 1.24 5.63
C ALA A 203 9.12 2.05 4.52
N GLU A 204 8.58 3.21 4.89
CA GLU A 204 7.87 4.09 3.97
C GLU A 204 7.90 5.55 4.42
N ALA A 205 7.87 6.46 3.46
CA ALA A 205 7.50 7.84 3.70
C ALA A 205 5.98 7.93 3.85
N THR A 206 5.51 8.85 4.67
CA THR A 206 4.09 9.02 4.94
C THR A 206 3.39 9.84 3.84
N GLU A 207 2.08 9.81 3.82
CA GLU A 207 1.27 10.62 2.89
C GLU A 207 1.60 12.12 3.02
N ARG A 208 1.90 12.60 4.24
CA ARG A 208 2.20 13.99 4.51
C ARG A 208 3.68 14.39 4.41
N THR A 209 4.54 13.48 4.00
CA THR A 209 6.01 13.70 3.99
C THR A 209 6.40 14.98 3.25
N ILE A 210 5.89 15.22 2.05
CA ILE A 210 6.23 16.42 1.25
C ILE A 210 5.77 17.69 1.96
N GLU A 211 4.59 17.69 2.55
CA GLU A 211 4.05 18.82 3.30
C GLU A 211 4.91 19.11 4.54
N LEU A 212 5.25 18.07 5.29
CA LEU A 212 6.08 18.18 6.49
C LEU A 212 7.49 18.68 6.18
N ILE A 213 8.11 18.22 5.08
CA ILE A 213 9.41 18.69 4.60
C ILE A 213 9.34 20.19 4.26
N LYS A 214 8.29 20.62 3.55
CA LYS A 214 8.08 22.05 3.28
C LYS A 214 7.90 22.88 4.55
N GLY A 215 7.38 22.27 5.60
CA GLY A 215 7.26 22.86 6.95
C GLY A 215 8.56 22.85 7.77
N GLY A 216 9.67 22.34 7.23
CA GLY A 216 10.98 22.31 7.87
C GLY A 216 11.34 20.99 8.56
N ALA A 217 10.55 19.93 8.39
CA ALA A 217 10.90 18.60 8.89
C ALA A 217 12.08 18.00 8.12
N PRO A 218 12.87 17.09 8.73
CA PRO A 218 13.98 16.42 8.04
C PRO A 218 13.50 15.65 6.81
N THR A 219 14.24 15.77 5.71
CA THR A 219 13.99 14.97 4.51
C THR A 219 14.48 13.55 4.73
N PRO A 220 13.69 12.49 4.47
CA PRO A 220 14.11 11.11 4.62
C PRO A 220 15.03 10.66 3.47
N THR A 221 16.26 11.19 3.48
CA THR A 221 17.35 10.79 2.60
C THR A 221 17.88 9.42 3.00
N GLU A 222 18.77 8.88 2.18
CA GLU A 222 19.45 7.61 2.45
C GLU A 222 20.20 7.63 3.78
N GLU A 223 20.83 8.75 4.14
CA GLU A 223 21.53 8.94 5.42
C GLU A 223 20.57 8.93 6.61
N VAL A 224 19.44 9.61 6.47
CA VAL A 224 18.39 9.66 7.51
C VAL A 224 17.77 8.29 7.71
N VAL A 225 17.52 7.54 6.64
CA VAL A 225 17.03 6.16 6.73
C VAL A 225 18.04 5.26 7.44
N ALA A 226 19.32 5.35 7.11
CA ALA A 226 20.39 4.60 7.79
C ALA A 226 20.45 4.93 9.29
N GLN A 227 20.30 6.19 9.68
CA GLN A 227 20.21 6.62 11.08
C GLN A 227 19.01 5.98 11.79
N GLY A 228 17.87 5.85 11.11
CA GLY A 228 16.68 5.18 11.65
C GLY A 228 16.90 3.71 11.95
N LEU A 229 17.65 3.02 11.12
CA LEU A 229 18.03 1.62 11.36
C LEU A 229 18.89 1.49 12.62
N ASP A 230 19.87 2.36 12.79
CA ASP A 230 20.67 2.38 14.02
C ASP A 230 19.85 2.75 15.25
N ALA A 231 18.93 3.71 15.13
CA ALA A 231 18.04 4.13 16.21
C ALA A 231 17.10 3.00 16.68
N ALA A 232 16.75 2.06 15.82
CA ALA A 232 15.90 0.92 16.16
C ALA A 232 16.62 -0.14 17.01
N LYS A 233 17.94 -0.29 16.88
CA LYS A 233 18.72 -1.35 17.56
C LYS A 233 18.58 -1.37 19.08
N PRO A 234 18.70 -0.26 19.81
CA PRO A 234 18.53 -0.27 21.29
C PRO A 234 17.17 -0.79 21.71
N PHE A 235 16.12 -0.46 20.99
CA PHE A 235 14.75 -0.92 21.27
C PHE A 235 14.61 -2.43 21.03
N ILE A 236 15.15 -2.91 19.92
CA ILE A 236 15.17 -4.35 19.62
C ILE A 236 15.91 -5.11 20.71
N LYS A 237 17.04 -4.59 21.19
CA LYS A 237 17.81 -5.21 22.27
C LYS A 237 17.00 -5.35 23.56
N ILE A 238 16.31 -4.29 23.98
CA ILE A 238 15.43 -4.30 25.16
C ILE A 238 14.34 -5.38 25.03
N LEU A 239 13.71 -5.49 23.84
CA LEU A 239 12.68 -6.50 23.56
C LEU A 239 13.23 -7.91 23.62
N CYS A 240 14.40 -8.15 23.03
CA CYS A 240 15.07 -9.46 23.07
C CYS A 240 15.49 -9.86 24.49
N GLU A 241 16.00 -8.90 25.28
CA GLU A 241 16.38 -9.15 26.67
C GLU A 241 15.17 -9.53 27.54
N ALA A 242 14.04 -8.85 27.38
CA ALA A 242 12.80 -9.19 28.08
C ALA A 242 12.28 -10.57 27.70
N GLN A 243 12.28 -10.91 26.43
CA GLN A 243 11.90 -12.25 25.96
C GLN A 243 12.85 -13.33 26.51
N SER A 244 14.16 -13.08 26.48
CA SER A 244 15.17 -14.01 27.04
C SER A 244 15.00 -14.22 28.53
N LYS A 245 14.66 -13.17 29.27
CA LYS A 245 14.38 -13.24 30.70
C LYS A 245 13.19 -14.15 31.00
N LEU A 246 12.10 -14.02 30.24
CA LEU A 246 10.93 -14.89 30.39
C LEU A 246 11.24 -16.33 29.97
N ALA A 247 11.97 -16.52 28.86
CA ALA A 247 12.35 -17.83 28.37
C ALA A 247 13.19 -18.63 29.37
N LYS A 248 14.09 -17.98 30.10
CA LYS A 248 14.92 -18.63 31.14
C LYS A 248 14.10 -19.31 32.23
N VAL A 249 12.93 -18.84 32.56
CA VAL A 249 12.08 -19.38 33.62
C VAL A 249 10.92 -20.21 33.14
N ALA A 250 10.48 -20.02 31.88
CA ALA A 250 9.25 -20.63 31.37
C ALA A 250 9.41 -21.46 30.09
N ALA A 251 10.52 -21.35 29.36
CA ALA A 251 10.71 -22.12 28.13
C ALA A 251 10.86 -23.61 28.41
N LYS A 252 10.29 -24.40 27.54
CA LYS A 252 10.56 -25.85 27.50
C LYS A 252 12.01 -26.07 27.07
N PRO A 253 12.68 -27.15 27.57
CA PRO A 253 13.96 -27.54 27.03
C PRO A 253 13.90 -27.74 25.53
N THR A 254 14.96 -27.34 24.82
CA THR A 254 15.04 -27.57 23.38
C THR A 254 15.05 -29.05 23.09
N ALA A 255 14.04 -29.51 22.36
CA ALA A 255 13.94 -30.89 21.94
C ALA A 255 14.89 -31.20 20.77
N GLU A 256 15.31 -32.43 20.65
CA GLU A 256 16.05 -32.88 19.47
C GLU A 256 15.08 -33.09 18.31
N PHE A 257 15.36 -32.45 17.19
CA PHE A 257 14.63 -32.61 15.95
C PHE A 257 15.55 -33.16 14.88
N PRO A 258 15.07 -34.08 14.03
CA PRO A 258 15.87 -34.57 12.92
C PRO A 258 16.14 -33.43 11.93
N VAL A 259 17.39 -33.33 11.51
CA VAL A 259 17.85 -32.34 10.55
C VAL A 259 18.20 -33.06 9.25
N PHE A 260 17.59 -32.63 8.16
CA PHE A 260 17.80 -33.19 6.84
C PHE A 260 18.70 -32.26 6.04
N LEU A 261 19.97 -32.64 5.94
CA LEU A 261 20.90 -31.93 5.06
C LEU A 261 20.58 -32.26 3.61
N ASP A 262 20.67 -31.24 2.74
CA ASP A 262 20.42 -31.42 1.32
C ASP A 262 21.47 -32.31 0.64
N TYR A 263 22.67 -32.37 1.18
CA TYR A 263 23.79 -33.22 0.78
C TYR A 263 24.84 -33.32 1.91
N GLN A 264 25.72 -34.30 1.83
CA GLN A 264 26.89 -34.44 2.70
C GLN A 264 28.16 -34.02 1.97
N ASP A 265 29.23 -33.75 2.72
CA ASP A 265 30.50 -33.23 2.20
C ASP A 265 31.18 -34.12 1.16
N ASP A 266 31.05 -35.43 1.28
CA ASP A 266 31.62 -36.42 0.33
C ASP A 266 30.94 -36.31 -1.05
N VAL A 267 29.62 -36.11 -1.09
CA VAL A 267 28.87 -35.86 -2.33
C VAL A 267 29.27 -34.53 -2.94
N PHE A 268 29.38 -33.48 -2.13
CA PHE A 268 29.80 -32.17 -2.61
C PHE A 268 31.21 -32.22 -3.24
N ALA A 269 32.17 -32.88 -2.57
CA ALA A 269 33.52 -33.01 -3.08
C ALA A 269 33.57 -33.79 -4.42
N ALA A 270 32.76 -34.82 -4.59
CA ALA A 270 32.67 -35.58 -5.82
C ALA A 270 32.06 -34.72 -6.98
N VAL A 271 31.00 -33.95 -6.69
CA VAL A 271 30.36 -33.02 -7.64
C VAL A 271 31.33 -31.89 -8.02
N GLU A 272 32.02 -31.31 -7.06
CA GLU A 272 33.02 -30.25 -7.30
C GLU A 272 34.13 -30.76 -8.22
N LYS A 273 34.65 -31.94 -7.98
CA LYS A 273 35.68 -32.55 -8.84
C LYS A 273 35.19 -32.83 -10.25
N ALA A 274 33.94 -33.25 -10.41
CA ALA A 274 33.37 -33.60 -11.70
C ALA A 274 32.94 -32.39 -12.55
N ALA A 275 32.41 -31.32 -11.92
CA ALA A 275 31.71 -30.26 -12.62
C ALA A 275 32.35 -28.87 -12.57
N SER A 276 33.27 -28.61 -11.62
CA SER A 276 33.73 -27.25 -11.32
C SER A 276 34.31 -26.51 -12.54
N ALA A 277 35.13 -27.17 -13.35
CA ALA A 277 35.80 -26.52 -14.50
C ALA A 277 34.80 -26.17 -15.61
N ASP A 278 33.88 -27.06 -15.95
CA ASP A 278 32.90 -26.85 -17.03
C ASP A 278 31.81 -25.86 -16.58
N LEU A 279 31.40 -25.96 -15.34
CA LEU A 279 30.43 -25.04 -14.76
C LEU A 279 31.00 -23.62 -14.66
N ALA A 280 32.26 -23.45 -14.28
CA ALA A 280 32.93 -22.15 -14.27
C ALA A 280 32.94 -21.49 -15.65
N LYS A 281 33.16 -22.29 -16.72
CA LYS A 281 33.07 -21.80 -18.10
C LYS A 281 31.63 -21.44 -18.50
N ALA A 282 30.67 -22.30 -18.20
CA ALA A 282 29.26 -22.04 -18.50
C ALA A 282 28.74 -20.75 -17.83
N LEU A 283 29.19 -20.46 -16.63
CA LEU A 283 28.84 -19.24 -15.88
C LEU A 283 29.42 -17.96 -16.49
N THR A 284 30.27 -18.03 -17.51
CA THR A 284 30.73 -16.86 -18.27
C THR A 284 29.82 -16.48 -19.46
N ILE A 285 28.85 -17.32 -19.78
CA ILE A 285 27.87 -17.06 -20.84
C ILE A 285 26.90 -15.97 -20.37
N SER A 286 26.86 -14.83 -21.07
CA SER A 286 26.02 -13.69 -20.70
C SER A 286 24.54 -13.91 -20.97
N GLY A 287 24.19 -14.61 -22.06
CA GLY A 287 22.81 -14.93 -22.43
C GLY A 287 22.15 -15.91 -21.47
N LYS A 288 20.99 -15.54 -20.91
CA LYS A 288 20.30 -16.35 -19.90
C LYS A 288 19.96 -17.76 -20.40
N GLN A 289 19.25 -17.87 -21.54
CA GLN A 289 18.80 -19.16 -22.07
C GLN A 289 19.96 -20.09 -22.43
N GLU A 290 20.98 -19.55 -23.09
CA GLU A 290 22.17 -20.31 -23.47
C GLU A 290 22.93 -20.81 -22.23
N ARG A 291 23.09 -19.93 -21.24
CA ARG A 291 23.73 -20.26 -19.96
C ARG A 291 22.95 -21.35 -19.20
N GLU A 292 21.62 -21.20 -19.06
CA GLU A 292 20.77 -22.18 -18.39
C GLU A 292 20.81 -23.53 -19.08
N THR A 293 20.69 -23.57 -20.41
CA THR A 293 20.81 -24.81 -21.20
C THR A 293 22.15 -25.49 -20.93
N LYS A 294 23.24 -24.73 -20.91
CA LYS A 294 24.56 -25.28 -20.68
C LYS A 294 24.75 -25.80 -19.26
N ILE A 295 24.20 -25.09 -18.29
CA ILE A 295 24.21 -25.54 -16.88
C ILE A 295 23.40 -26.83 -16.71
N ASP A 296 22.25 -26.94 -17.36
CA ASP A 296 21.41 -28.15 -17.32
C ASP A 296 22.11 -29.35 -17.94
N GLU A 297 22.81 -29.18 -19.07
CA GLU A 297 23.62 -30.25 -19.69
C GLU A 297 24.71 -30.73 -18.71
N ILE A 298 25.43 -29.80 -18.07
CA ILE A 298 26.48 -30.13 -17.10
C ILE A 298 25.87 -30.82 -15.88
N SER A 299 24.74 -30.36 -15.39
CA SER A 299 24.01 -30.96 -14.27
C SER A 299 23.62 -32.41 -14.56
N ALA A 300 23.04 -32.67 -15.75
CA ALA A 300 22.66 -33.99 -16.19
C ALA A 300 23.86 -34.93 -16.29
N SER A 301 24.94 -34.50 -16.93
CA SER A 301 26.20 -35.25 -17.04
C SER A 301 26.83 -35.54 -15.68
N THR A 302 26.83 -34.56 -14.79
CA THR A 302 27.34 -34.73 -13.41
C THR A 302 26.51 -35.74 -12.65
N LYS A 303 25.18 -35.68 -12.76
CA LYS A 303 24.29 -36.64 -12.12
C LYS A 303 24.55 -38.06 -12.63
N GLU A 304 24.72 -38.25 -13.91
CA GLU A 304 25.01 -39.55 -14.53
C GLU A 304 26.36 -40.12 -14.06
N SER A 305 27.40 -39.29 -13.99
CA SER A 305 28.75 -39.74 -13.67
C SER A 305 28.97 -39.94 -12.15
N VAL A 306 28.30 -39.19 -11.28
CA VAL A 306 28.54 -39.17 -9.83
C VAL A 306 27.56 -40.07 -9.08
N SER A 307 26.28 -40.20 -9.54
CA SER A 307 25.25 -40.92 -8.77
C SER A 307 25.59 -42.39 -8.50
N ALA A 308 26.29 -43.07 -9.43
CA ALA A 308 26.68 -44.47 -9.25
C ALA A 308 27.60 -44.71 -8.02
N ALA A 309 28.31 -43.71 -7.57
CA ALA A 309 29.17 -43.80 -6.38
C ALA A 309 28.41 -43.58 -5.06
N PHE A 310 27.14 -43.13 -5.14
CA PHE A 310 26.31 -42.75 -3.98
C PHE A 310 24.93 -43.43 -4.04
N GLU A 311 24.90 -44.72 -4.20
CA GLU A 311 23.65 -45.50 -4.25
C GLU A 311 22.77 -45.24 -3.01
N GLY A 312 21.49 -44.90 -3.25
CA GLY A 312 20.54 -44.50 -2.20
C GLY A 312 20.62 -43.05 -1.76
N ARG A 313 21.60 -42.28 -2.27
CA ARG A 313 21.82 -40.86 -1.96
C ARG A 313 21.84 -39.97 -3.24
N GLU A 314 21.33 -40.50 -4.34
CA GLU A 314 21.35 -39.81 -5.67
C GLU A 314 20.67 -38.47 -5.66
N LYS A 315 19.70 -38.25 -4.74
CA LYS A 315 19.01 -36.97 -4.55
C LYS A 315 19.92 -35.86 -4.03
N GLU A 316 21.04 -36.19 -3.42
CA GLU A 316 22.01 -35.21 -2.90
C GLU A 316 22.80 -34.54 -4.04
N VAL A 317 22.97 -35.20 -5.19
CA VAL A 317 23.81 -34.73 -6.28
C VAL A 317 23.28 -33.40 -6.91
N PRO A 318 22.00 -33.26 -7.24
CA PRO A 318 21.47 -31.99 -7.71
C PRO A 318 21.59 -30.86 -6.68
N ALA A 319 21.41 -31.14 -5.39
CA ALA A 319 21.53 -30.15 -4.34
C ALA A 319 22.99 -29.67 -4.15
N ALA A 320 23.95 -30.62 -4.19
CA ALA A 320 25.37 -30.32 -4.19
C ALA A 320 25.81 -29.52 -5.42
N PHE A 321 25.27 -29.84 -6.59
CA PHE A 321 25.52 -29.10 -7.84
C PHE A 321 25.01 -27.64 -7.75
N ARG A 322 23.81 -27.43 -7.21
CA ARG A 322 23.27 -26.06 -6.97
C ARG A 322 24.18 -25.27 -6.02
N SER A 323 24.66 -25.90 -4.94
CA SER A 323 25.59 -25.28 -4.00
C SER A 323 26.95 -24.95 -4.61
N LEU A 324 27.45 -25.81 -5.51
CA LEU A 324 28.65 -25.53 -6.28
C LEU A 324 28.44 -24.34 -7.23
N THR A 325 27.30 -24.28 -7.92
CA THR A 325 26.93 -23.15 -8.77
C THR A 325 26.92 -21.85 -7.97
N LYS A 326 26.26 -21.85 -6.80
CA LYS A 326 26.25 -20.71 -5.88
C LYS A 326 27.66 -20.29 -5.49
N LYS A 327 28.53 -21.23 -5.09
CA LYS A 327 29.93 -20.99 -4.70
C LYS A 327 30.71 -20.29 -5.83
N LEU A 328 30.63 -20.83 -7.05
CA LEU A 328 31.38 -20.28 -8.21
C LEU A 328 30.88 -18.88 -8.63
N VAL A 329 29.58 -18.66 -8.63
CA VAL A 329 29.00 -17.34 -8.90
C VAL A 329 29.50 -16.30 -7.88
N ARG A 330 29.42 -16.64 -6.57
CA ARG A 330 29.87 -15.75 -5.49
C ARG A 330 31.36 -15.46 -5.58
N GLN A 331 32.18 -16.45 -5.84
CA GLN A 331 33.64 -16.29 -6.00
C GLN A 331 33.99 -15.38 -7.19
N ARG A 332 33.29 -15.52 -8.32
CA ARG A 332 33.47 -14.66 -9.49
C ARG A 332 33.15 -13.21 -9.18
N VAL A 333 32.03 -12.94 -8.50
CA VAL A 333 31.65 -11.59 -8.10
C VAL A 333 32.68 -10.97 -7.13
N LEU A 334 33.12 -11.72 -6.14
CA LEU A 334 34.07 -11.24 -5.12
C LEU A 334 35.47 -10.98 -5.67
N ARG A 335 35.98 -11.89 -6.51
CA ARG A 335 37.36 -11.83 -7.04
C ARG A 335 37.45 -10.97 -8.30
N ASP A 336 36.61 -11.27 -9.29
CA ASP A 336 36.70 -10.69 -10.62
C ASP A 336 35.86 -9.41 -10.78
N LYS A 337 34.94 -9.15 -9.82
CA LYS A 337 33.94 -8.07 -9.85
C LYS A 337 33.05 -8.15 -11.10
N ILE A 338 32.82 -9.36 -11.61
CA ILE A 338 31.97 -9.68 -12.76
C ILE A 338 30.79 -10.54 -12.31
N ARG A 339 29.62 -10.17 -12.74
CA ARG A 339 28.35 -10.83 -12.39
C ARG A 339 28.03 -11.96 -13.36
N ILE A 340 26.99 -12.74 -13.04
CA ILE A 340 26.60 -13.92 -13.82
C ILE A 340 26.24 -13.60 -15.28
N ASP A 341 25.72 -12.43 -15.55
CA ASP A 341 25.37 -11.95 -16.91
C ASP A 341 26.48 -11.07 -17.55
N GLY A 342 27.63 -10.96 -16.93
CA GLY A 342 28.77 -10.21 -17.45
C GLY A 342 28.82 -8.74 -17.05
N ARG A 343 27.79 -8.23 -16.36
CA ARG A 343 27.76 -6.85 -15.86
C ARG A 343 28.79 -6.62 -14.75
N GLY A 344 29.17 -5.35 -14.58
CA GLY A 344 29.87 -4.87 -13.38
C GLY A 344 28.92 -4.68 -12.20
N LEU A 345 29.47 -4.35 -11.04
CA LEU A 345 28.74 -4.32 -9.77
C LEU A 345 27.62 -3.27 -9.72
N ARG A 346 27.78 -2.17 -10.45
CA ARG A 346 26.88 -1.01 -10.46
C ARG A 346 26.04 -0.91 -11.74
N ASP A 347 26.24 -1.81 -12.69
CA ASP A 347 25.56 -1.76 -13.98
C ASP A 347 24.08 -2.12 -13.82
N ILE A 348 23.24 -1.36 -14.52
CA ILE A 348 21.82 -1.62 -14.68
C ILE A 348 21.60 -2.27 -16.04
N ARG A 349 20.70 -3.23 -16.13
CA ARG A 349 20.28 -3.81 -17.41
C ARG A 349 19.68 -2.74 -18.32
N ALA A 350 19.59 -3.02 -19.62
CA ALA A 350 18.95 -2.13 -20.58
C ALA A 350 17.54 -1.73 -20.11
N LEU A 351 17.27 -0.44 -20.13
CA LEU A 351 16.01 0.15 -19.69
C LEU A 351 15.21 0.62 -20.88
N SER A 352 13.89 0.42 -20.85
CA SER A 352 12.95 1.07 -21.75
C SER A 352 11.65 1.42 -21.03
N ALA A 353 10.99 2.47 -21.52
CA ALA A 353 9.71 2.94 -21.00
C ALA A 353 8.84 3.41 -22.16
N GLU A 354 7.56 3.03 -22.15
CA GLU A 354 6.59 3.40 -23.16
C GLU A 354 5.24 3.67 -22.48
N VAL A 355 4.51 4.68 -22.93
CA VAL A 355 3.17 5.03 -22.47
C VAL A 355 2.13 4.87 -23.58
N GLU A 356 0.84 4.94 -23.26
CA GLU A 356 -0.29 4.78 -24.19
C GLU A 356 -0.33 3.40 -24.89
N VAL A 357 0.01 2.34 -24.15
CA VAL A 357 0.18 1.00 -24.70
C VAL A 357 -1.16 0.31 -24.99
N ILE A 358 -2.14 0.50 -24.10
CA ILE A 358 -3.44 -0.18 -24.15
C ILE A 358 -4.54 0.81 -24.56
N PRO A 359 -5.26 0.55 -25.65
CA PRO A 359 -6.37 1.42 -26.08
C PRO A 359 -7.52 1.38 -25.05
N ARG A 360 -8.25 2.49 -24.90
CA ARG A 360 -9.46 2.68 -24.09
C ARG A 360 -9.27 2.69 -22.58
N VAL A 361 -8.13 2.28 -22.04
CA VAL A 361 -7.83 2.46 -20.60
C VAL A 361 -7.54 3.93 -20.28
N HIS A 362 -7.59 4.31 -19.01
CA HIS A 362 -7.40 5.71 -18.65
C HIS A 362 -5.93 6.12 -18.66
N GLY A 363 -5.02 5.20 -18.35
CA GLY A 363 -3.58 5.34 -18.53
C GLY A 363 -2.92 3.99 -18.58
N SER A 364 -1.85 3.86 -19.36
CA SER A 364 -1.07 2.63 -19.44
C SER A 364 0.38 2.90 -19.77
N ALA A 365 1.24 2.02 -19.29
CA ALA A 365 2.67 2.08 -19.55
C ALA A 365 3.31 0.70 -19.49
N ILE A 366 4.38 0.51 -20.27
CA ILE A 366 5.31 -0.62 -20.11
C ILE A 366 6.63 -0.06 -19.58
N PHE A 367 7.14 -0.71 -18.55
CA PHE A 367 8.50 -0.50 -18.08
C PHE A 367 9.29 -1.79 -18.20
N GLU A 368 10.47 -1.71 -18.80
CA GLU A 368 11.35 -2.85 -19.00
C GLU A 368 12.73 -2.60 -18.39
N ARG A 369 13.27 -3.65 -17.80
CA ARG A 369 14.64 -3.72 -17.32
C ARG A 369 15.22 -5.09 -17.61
N GLY A 370 15.98 -5.19 -18.69
CA GLY A 370 16.37 -6.49 -19.23
C GLY A 370 15.16 -7.35 -19.56
N GLU A 371 15.09 -8.56 -19.00
CA GLU A 371 13.98 -9.51 -19.20
C GLU A 371 12.79 -9.24 -18.27
N THR A 372 12.89 -8.28 -17.37
CA THR A 372 11.77 -7.89 -16.50
C THR A 372 10.91 -6.86 -17.22
N GLN A 373 9.65 -7.19 -17.45
CA GLN A 373 8.67 -6.35 -18.14
C GLN A 373 7.40 -6.23 -17.31
N ILE A 374 7.00 -5.01 -17.01
CA ILE A 374 5.78 -4.69 -16.23
C ILE A 374 4.87 -3.80 -17.06
N LEU A 375 3.62 -4.22 -17.20
CA LEU A 375 2.54 -3.40 -17.74
C LEU A 375 1.78 -2.77 -16.58
N GLY A 376 1.83 -1.45 -16.49
CA GLY A 376 1.03 -0.66 -15.55
C GLY A 376 -0.23 -0.14 -16.21
N ILE A 377 -1.37 -0.26 -15.51
CA ILE A 377 -2.68 0.23 -16.00
C ILE A 377 -3.34 1.03 -14.89
N THR A 378 -3.74 2.26 -15.21
CA THR A 378 -4.45 3.16 -14.30
C THR A 378 -5.91 3.30 -14.71
N THR A 379 -6.80 3.17 -13.72
CA THR A 379 -8.23 3.44 -13.88
C THR A 379 -8.65 4.49 -12.85
N LEU A 380 -9.37 5.51 -13.30
CA LEU A 380 -9.88 6.61 -12.50
C LEU A 380 -11.40 6.51 -12.39
N ASN A 381 -11.95 6.81 -11.22
CA ASN A 381 -13.39 6.86 -11.03
C ASN A 381 -13.77 7.77 -9.86
N MET A 382 -15.07 7.90 -9.60
CA MET A 382 -15.63 8.65 -8.49
C MET A 382 -15.13 8.13 -7.13
N LEU A 383 -15.01 9.02 -6.16
CA LEU A 383 -14.58 8.67 -4.78
C LEU A 383 -15.44 7.60 -4.12
N LYS A 384 -16.74 7.51 -4.45
CA LYS A 384 -17.59 6.41 -3.96
C LYS A 384 -17.11 5.01 -4.38
N MET A 385 -16.19 4.91 -5.34
CA MET A 385 -15.54 3.67 -5.78
C MET A 385 -14.28 3.34 -4.98
N GLU A 386 -13.97 4.10 -3.94
CA GLU A 386 -12.92 3.76 -2.99
C GLU A 386 -13.14 2.38 -2.39
N GLN A 387 -12.07 1.66 -2.16
CA GLN A 387 -12.16 0.36 -1.49
C GLN A 387 -12.62 0.57 -0.05
N GLN A 388 -13.70 -0.09 0.32
CA GLN A 388 -14.16 -0.13 1.71
C GLN A 388 -13.35 -1.15 2.49
N LEU A 389 -12.83 -0.74 3.64
CA LEU A 389 -12.04 -1.57 4.54
C LEU A 389 -12.85 -1.89 5.79
N ASP A 390 -13.05 -3.19 6.06
CA ASP A 390 -13.62 -3.68 7.32
C ASP A 390 -12.54 -4.46 8.07
N THR A 391 -11.55 -3.71 8.57
CA THR A 391 -10.38 -4.23 9.28
C THR A 391 -10.30 -3.64 10.68
N LEU A 392 -9.26 -3.97 11.43
CA LEU A 392 -8.98 -3.37 12.74
C LEU A 392 -8.34 -1.99 12.65
N ASN A 393 -7.89 -1.58 11.44
CA ASN A 393 -7.35 -0.25 11.18
C ASN A 393 -8.43 0.83 11.37
N PRO A 394 -8.06 2.03 11.84
CA PRO A 394 -8.98 3.15 11.91
C PRO A 394 -9.44 3.66 10.54
N GLU A 395 -8.63 3.46 9.49
CA GLU A 395 -9.02 3.78 8.12
C GLU A 395 -10.05 2.77 7.60
N ASN A 396 -11.16 3.27 7.08
CA ASN A 396 -12.26 2.48 6.55
C ASN A 396 -12.41 2.57 5.03
N HIS A 397 -11.61 3.41 4.36
CA HIS A 397 -11.59 3.59 2.91
C HIS A 397 -10.17 3.73 2.40
N LYS A 398 -9.91 3.20 1.22
CA LYS A 398 -8.64 3.35 0.50
C LYS A 398 -8.90 3.94 -0.88
N ARG A 399 -8.40 5.17 -1.12
CA ARG A 399 -8.56 5.91 -2.38
C ARG A 399 -7.63 5.42 -3.48
N TYR A 400 -6.38 5.15 -3.15
CA TYR A 400 -5.37 4.59 -4.05
C TYR A 400 -5.22 3.10 -3.79
N MET A 401 -5.52 2.31 -4.79
CA MET A 401 -5.50 0.85 -4.74
C MET A 401 -4.48 0.33 -5.74
N HIS A 402 -3.54 -0.49 -5.30
CA HIS A 402 -2.57 -1.13 -6.18
C HIS A 402 -2.71 -2.64 -6.14
N ASN A 403 -3.06 -3.24 -7.26
CA ASN A 403 -3.13 -4.68 -7.44
C ASN A 403 -1.95 -5.16 -8.30
N TYR A 404 -1.26 -6.18 -7.83
CA TYR A 404 -0.11 -6.78 -8.49
C TYR A 404 -0.43 -8.21 -8.90
N ASN A 405 -0.24 -8.53 -10.18
CA ASN A 405 -0.47 -9.84 -10.74
C ASN A 405 0.83 -10.44 -11.28
N PHE A 406 1.07 -11.70 -10.90
CA PHE A 406 2.26 -12.45 -11.28
C PHE A 406 1.86 -13.79 -11.93
N PRO A 407 1.45 -13.80 -13.20
CA PRO A 407 1.03 -14.99 -13.89
C PRO A 407 2.24 -15.91 -14.17
N PRO A 408 2.03 -17.24 -14.24
CA PRO A 408 3.10 -18.22 -14.45
C PRO A 408 3.94 -17.99 -15.71
N TYR A 409 3.32 -17.51 -16.79
CA TYR A 409 4.04 -17.22 -18.04
C TYR A 409 5.11 -16.14 -17.89
N SER A 410 5.06 -15.29 -16.85
CA SER A 410 6.08 -14.26 -16.61
C SER A 410 7.48 -14.85 -16.37
N THR A 411 7.54 -16.08 -15.89
CA THR A 411 8.79 -16.86 -15.71
C THR A 411 8.97 -17.96 -16.77
N GLY A 412 8.04 -18.05 -17.73
CA GLY A 412 8.03 -19.13 -18.73
C GLY A 412 7.49 -20.46 -18.22
N GLU A 413 6.81 -20.45 -17.08
CA GLU A 413 6.28 -21.65 -16.44
C GLU A 413 4.77 -21.81 -16.68
N THR A 414 4.28 -23.03 -16.45
CA THR A 414 2.84 -23.33 -16.35
C THR A 414 2.43 -23.34 -14.89
N GLY A 415 1.19 -22.91 -14.59
CA GLY A 415 0.72 -22.90 -13.21
C GLY A 415 -0.75 -22.50 -13.10
N ARG A 416 -1.27 -22.57 -11.89
CA ARG A 416 -2.64 -22.17 -11.59
C ARG A 416 -2.77 -20.63 -11.58
N VAL A 417 -3.73 -20.14 -12.32
CA VAL A 417 -4.16 -18.74 -12.32
C VAL A 417 -5.41 -18.59 -11.43
N GLY A 418 -5.54 -17.50 -10.72
CA GLY A 418 -6.70 -17.24 -9.86
C GLY A 418 -6.41 -16.27 -8.73
N THR A 419 -6.75 -16.66 -7.49
CA THR A 419 -6.59 -15.80 -6.32
C THR A 419 -5.12 -15.42 -6.06
N PRO A 420 -4.82 -14.13 -5.81
CA PRO A 420 -3.48 -13.68 -5.48
C PRO A 420 -2.88 -14.42 -4.28
N LYS A 421 -1.62 -14.80 -4.38
CA LYS A 421 -0.86 -15.40 -3.28
C LYS A 421 -0.36 -14.32 -2.32
N ARG A 422 0.00 -14.69 -1.10
CA ARG A 422 0.57 -13.78 -0.08
C ARG A 422 1.76 -12.97 -0.61
N ARG A 423 2.57 -13.55 -1.51
CA ARG A 423 3.70 -12.86 -2.15
C ARG A 423 3.23 -11.73 -3.06
N GLU A 424 2.20 -11.95 -3.87
CA GLU A 424 1.63 -10.93 -4.77
C GLU A 424 1.03 -9.77 -3.97
N ILE A 425 0.34 -10.06 -2.87
CA ILE A 425 -0.19 -9.04 -1.96
C ILE A 425 0.95 -8.20 -1.37
N GLY A 426 2.03 -8.84 -0.91
CA GLY A 426 3.19 -8.13 -0.36
C GLY A 426 3.92 -7.25 -1.39
N HIS A 427 4.05 -7.72 -2.63
CA HIS A 427 4.65 -6.94 -3.72
C HIS A 427 3.78 -5.75 -4.14
N GLY A 428 2.46 -5.97 -4.22
CA GLY A 428 1.49 -4.91 -4.50
C GLY A 428 1.51 -3.81 -3.43
N ALA A 429 1.50 -4.21 -2.16
CA ALA A 429 1.56 -3.28 -1.03
C ALA A 429 2.84 -2.45 -1.01
N LEU A 430 3.99 -3.04 -1.33
CA LEU A 430 5.26 -2.30 -1.42
C LEU A 430 5.23 -1.26 -2.53
N ALA A 431 4.73 -1.61 -3.71
CA ALA A 431 4.59 -0.68 -4.82
C ALA A 431 3.55 0.43 -4.54
N GLU A 432 2.47 0.10 -3.84
CA GLU A 432 1.46 1.07 -3.38
C GLU A 432 2.08 2.10 -2.44
N ARG A 433 2.76 1.65 -1.38
CA ARG A 433 3.41 2.53 -0.41
C ARG A 433 4.45 3.44 -1.04
N ALA A 434 5.16 2.97 -2.07
CA ALA A 434 6.16 3.77 -2.77
C ALA A 434 5.58 5.02 -3.45
N LEU A 435 4.31 4.99 -3.87
CA LEU A 435 3.64 6.09 -4.58
C LEU A 435 2.80 7.01 -3.67
N ILE A 436 2.34 6.52 -2.51
CA ILE A 436 1.47 7.28 -1.60
C ILE A 436 2.01 8.69 -1.29
N PRO A 437 3.29 8.89 -0.96
CA PRO A 437 3.80 10.21 -0.60
C PRO A 437 3.74 11.27 -1.72
N VAL A 438 3.65 10.83 -2.97
CA VAL A 438 3.67 11.72 -4.14
C VAL A 438 2.31 11.89 -4.81
N LEU A 439 1.29 11.22 -4.32
CA LEU A 439 -0.08 11.37 -4.83
C LEU A 439 -0.61 12.79 -4.56
N PRO A 440 -1.43 13.34 -5.44
CA PRO A 440 -2.16 14.57 -5.17
C PRO A 440 -3.17 14.36 -4.03
N THR A 441 -3.51 15.42 -3.31
CA THR A 441 -4.55 15.33 -2.27
C THR A 441 -5.93 15.05 -2.90
N ARG A 442 -6.89 14.70 -2.03
CA ARG A 442 -8.28 14.46 -2.44
C ARG A 442 -8.93 15.70 -3.06
N GLU A 443 -8.55 16.86 -2.57
CA GLU A 443 -9.05 18.16 -3.07
C GLU A 443 -8.42 18.53 -4.41
N GLU A 444 -7.13 18.25 -4.59
CA GLU A 444 -6.40 18.54 -5.83
C GLU A 444 -6.83 17.61 -6.98
N PHE A 445 -7.12 16.34 -6.65
CA PHE A 445 -7.48 15.32 -7.64
C PHE A 445 -8.54 14.37 -7.07
N PRO A 446 -9.84 14.71 -7.18
CA PRO A 446 -10.94 14.03 -6.48
C PRO A 446 -11.37 12.72 -7.14
N TYR A 447 -10.42 11.81 -7.36
CA TYR A 447 -10.63 10.51 -7.98
C TYR A 447 -10.24 9.38 -7.05
N ALA A 448 -11.00 8.30 -7.08
CA ALA A 448 -10.51 6.98 -6.68
C ALA A 448 -9.59 6.48 -7.81
N ILE A 449 -8.41 5.99 -7.44
CA ILE A 449 -7.36 5.59 -8.37
C ILE A 449 -7.08 4.10 -8.18
N ARG A 450 -7.30 3.30 -9.22
CA ARG A 450 -6.89 1.91 -9.23
C ARG A 450 -5.72 1.73 -10.18
N GLN A 451 -4.59 1.31 -9.62
CA GLN A 451 -3.40 0.92 -10.35
C GLN A 451 -3.31 -0.60 -10.40
N VAL A 452 -3.03 -1.16 -11.56
CA VAL A 452 -2.78 -2.59 -11.75
C VAL A 452 -1.39 -2.75 -12.36
N SER A 453 -0.59 -3.65 -11.80
CA SER A 453 0.69 -4.05 -12.36
C SER A 453 0.61 -5.50 -12.82
N GLU A 454 0.77 -5.73 -14.11
CA GLU A 454 0.84 -7.05 -14.74
C GLU A 454 2.31 -7.40 -15.02
N ALA A 455 2.84 -8.41 -14.33
CA ALA A 455 4.18 -8.92 -14.63
C ALA A 455 4.14 -9.75 -15.91
N LEU A 456 4.63 -9.21 -17.01
CA LEU A 456 4.68 -9.90 -18.31
C LEU A 456 5.96 -10.70 -18.46
N GLY A 457 7.06 -10.23 -17.87
CA GLY A 457 8.34 -10.91 -17.79
C GLY A 457 9.00 -10.68 -16.44
N SER A 458 9.66 -11.68 -15.87
CA SER A 458 10.29 -11.60 -14.57
C SER A 458 11.66 -12.27 -14.51
N ASN A 459 12.68 -11.48 -14.25
CA ASN A 459 14.01 -11.95 -13.90
C ASN A 459 14.65 -10.96 -12.92
N GLY A 460 14.19 -10.99 -11.66
CA GLY A 460 14.64 -10.10 -10.59
C GLY A 460 13.79 -8.83 -10.47
N SER A 461 13.38 -8.54 -9.25
CA SER A 461 12.67 -7.35 -8.78
C SER A 461 11.54 -6.80 -9.65
N THR A 462 10.55 -7.63 -9.90
CA THR A 462 9.30 -7.20 -10.54
C THR A 462 8.52 -6.16 -9.75
N SER A 463 8.59 -6.20 -8.40
CA SER A 463 7.94 -5.19 -7.54
C SER A 463 8.49 -3.77 -7.76
N MET A 464 9.80 -3.63 -7.93
CA MET A 464 10.41 -2.34 -8.22
C MET A 464 10.17 -1.89 -9.67
N GLY A 465 10.07 -2.82 -10.61
CA GLY A 465 9.56 -2.53 -11.96
C GLY A 465 8.11 -2.02 -11.93
N SER A 466 7.28 -2.56 -11.02
CA SER A 466 5.90 -2.10 -10.81
C SER A 466 5.83 -0.66 -10.30
N VAL A 467 6.75 -0.23 -9.45
CA VAL A 467 6.86 1.18 -9.01
C VAL A 467 7.08 2.11 -10.21
N CYS A 468 8.02 1.77 -11.08
CA CYS A 468 8.33 2.54 -12.28
C CYS A 468 7.14 2.59 -13.25
N ALA A 469 6.56 1.42 -13.57
CA ALA A 469 5.40 1.34 -14.45
C ALA A 469 4.18 2.09 -13.90
N SER A 470 3.98 2.10 -12.59
CA SER A 470 2.91 2.85 -11.92
C SER A 470 3.08 4.35 -12.07
N THR A 471 4.29 4.88 -11.84
CA THR A 471 4.57 6.30 -12.08
C THR A 471 4.22 6.72 -13.50
N LEU A 472 4.67 5.95 -14.50
CA LEU A 472 4.41 6.22 -15.91
C LEU A 472 2.93 6.16 -16.26
N ALA A 473 2.23 5.12 -15.80
CA ALA A 473 0.80 4.93 -16.07
C ALA A 473 -0.08 6.00 -15.38
N LEU A 474 0.29 6.42 -14.18
CA LEU A 474 -0.40 7.50 -13.45
C LEU A 474 -0.23 8.84 -14.17
N TYR A 475 0.97 9.18 -14.64
CA TYR A 475 1.18 10.36 -15.46
C TYR A 475 0.41 10.30 -16.77
N ASN A 476 0.43 9.17 -17.47
CA ASN A 476 -0.34 8.99 -18.70
C ASN A 476 -1.87 9.09 -18.48
N ALA A 477 -2.35 8.74 -17.28
CA ALA A 477 -3.76 8.94 -16.91
C ALA A 477 -4.11 10.40 -16.54
N GLY A 478 -3.14 11.30 -16.49
CA GLY A 478 -3.34 12.69 -16.09
C GLY A 478 -3.30 12.93 -14.58
N VAL A 479 -2.79 11.97 -13.79
CA VAL A 479 -2.66 12.15 -12.34
C VAL A 479 -1.48 13.08 -12.05
N PRO A 480 -1.68 14.23 -11.40
CA PRO A 480 -0.63 15.20 -11.12
C PRO A 480 0.22 14.76 -9.91
N LEU A 481 1.06 13.74 -10.09
CA LEU A 481 2.00 13.33 -9.05
C LEU A 481 2.92 14.49 -8.67
N ARG A 482 3.23 14.60 -7.39
CA ARG A 482 4.12 15.67 -6.87
C ARG A 482 5.58 15.46 -7.25
N ALA A 483 5.97 14.23 -7.55
CA ALA A 483 7.26 13.85 -8.11
C ALA A 483 7.18 12.44 -8.71
N PRO A 484 7.99 12.11 -9.72
CA PRO A 484 8.12 10.74 -10.20
C PRO A 484 8.88 9.88 -9.18
N VAL A 485 8.52 8.60 -9.11
CA VAL A 485 9.16 7.60 -8.24
C VAL A 485 9.69 6.47 -9.09
N ALA A 486 10.93 6.09 -8.85
CA ALA A 486 11.55 4.90 -9.40
C ALA A 486 11.97 3.94 -8.29
N GLY A 487 12.12 2.67 -8.62
CA GLY A 487 12.54 1.64 -7.69
C GLY A 487 13.62 0.74 -8.27
N ILE A 488 14.49 0.23 -7.40
CA ILE A 488 15.59 -0.67 -7.72
C ILE A 488 15.73 -1.75 -6.65
N ALA A 489 16.18 -2.94 -7.04
CA ALA A 489 16.61 -3.97 -6.11
C ALA A 489 18.12 -4.11 -6.11
N MET A 490 18.67 -4.07 -4.92
CA MET A 490 20.08 -4.27 -4.61
C MET A 490 20.28 -5.66 -3.99
N GLY A 491 21.45 -6.23 -4.23
CA GLY A 491 21.89 -7.45 -3.57
C GLY A 491 23.19 -7.22 -2.80
N LEU A 492 23.56 -8.21 -2.01
CA LEU A 492 24.83 -8.23 -1.31
C LEU A 492 25.42 -9.64 -1.40
N ILE A 493 26.72 -9.70 -1.67
CA ILE A 493 27.50 -10.91 -1.57
C ILE A 493 28.63 -10.65 -0.58
N SER A 494 28.81 -11.54 0.37
CA SER A 494 29.89 -11.50 1.36
C SER A 494 30.61 -12.83 1.45
N ASP A 495 31.89 -12.78 1.73
CA ASP A 495 32.69 -13.96 2.08
C ASP A 495 33.93 -13.53 2.85
N THR A 496 34.56 -14.48 3.50
CA THR A 496 35.87 -14.25 4.15
C THR A 496 36.98 -14.42 3.12
N VAL A 497 37.62 -13.31 2.78
CA VAL A 497 38.78 -13.26 1.89
C VAL A 497 40.00 -12.84 2.72
N ASP A 498 41.05 -13.67 2.74
CA ASP A 498 42.29 -13.42 3.51
C ASP A 498 42.04 -13.09 4.99
N GLY A 499 41.08 -13.75 5.61
CA GLY A 499 40.73 -13.62 7.04
C GLY A 499 39.89 -12.35 7.36
N LYS A 500 39.44 -11.60 6.35
CA LYS A 500 38.53 -10.45 6.49
C LYS A 500 37.23 -10.71 5.74
N VAL A 501 36.11 -10.30 6.32
CA VAL A 501 34.82 -10.36 5.62
C VAL A 501 34.77 -9.20 4.61
N GLU A 502 34.65 -9.56 3.33
CA GLU A 502 34.40 -8.62 2.25
C GLU A 502 32.90 -8.59 1.94
N TYR A 503 32.38 -7.40 1.66
CA TYR A 503 31.01 -7.17 1.25
C TYR A 503 30.98 -6.48 -0.11
N VAL A 504 30.18 -6.99 -1.02
CA VAL A 504 29.99 -6.42 -2.36
C VAL A 504 28.52 -6.22 -2.62
N ALA A 505 28.11 -4.97 -2.78
CA ALA A 505 26.75 -4.59 -3.16
C ALA A 505 26.58 -4.69 -4.68
N LEU A 506 25.45 -5.24 -5.11
CA LEU A 506 25.07 -5.41 -6.51
C LEU A 506 23.86 -4.55 -6.83
N THR A 507 23.93 -3.78 -7.91
CA THR A 507 22.80 -2.99 -8.42
C THR A 507 22.00 -3.82 -9.41
N ASP A 508 20.66 -3.73 -9.35
CA ASP A 508 19.75 -4.40 -10.29
C ASP A 508 20.00 -5.90 -10.37
N ILE A 509 19.65 -6.60 -9.29
CA ILE A 509 19.87 -8.05 -9.18
C ILE A 509 18.92 -8.87 -10.03
N LEU A 510 19.47 -9.96 -10.56
CA LEU A 510 18.74 -11.04 -11.20
C LEU A 510 18.10 -11.97 -10.16
N GLY A 511 17.12 -12.77 -10.57
CA GLY A 511 16.55 -13.81 -9.73
C GLY A 511 17.58 -14.81 -9.18
N ALA A 512 18.58 -15.17 -9.97
CA ALA A 512 19.69 -16.01 -9.54
C ALA A 512 20.57 -15.33 -8.46
N GLU A 513 20.77 -14.02 -8.57
CA GLU A 513 21.56 -13.24 -7.62
C GLU A 513 20.82 -13.01 -6.29
N ASP A 514 19.49 -12.90 -6.32
CA ASP A 514 18.66 -12.94 -5.11
C ASP A 514 18.78 -14.32 -4.42
N ALA A 515 18.64 -15.41 -5.17
CA ALA A 515 18.77 -16.76 -4.61
C ALA A 515 20.15 -17.04 -4.01
N PHE A 516 21.22 -16.58 -4.65
CA PHE A 516 22.59 -16.84 -4.26
C PHE A 516 23.21 -15.79 -3.35
N GLY A 517 22.58 -14.61 -3.25
CA GLY A 517 23.04 -13.50 -2.43
C GLY A 517 22.68 -13.64 -0.94
N ASP A 518 23.19 -12.71 -0.17
CA ASP A 518 23.02 -12.63 1.28
C ASP A 518 21.97 -11.60 1.71
N MET A 519 21.57 -10.73 0.81
CA MET A 519 20.59 -9.66 1.05
C MET A 519 19.75 -9.41 -0.21
N ASP A 520 18.46 -9.21 -0.03
CA ASP A 520 17.56 -8.59 -0.99
C ASP A 520 17.12 -7.24 -0.43
N PHE A 521 17.45 -6.18 -1.14
CA PHE A 521 17.26 -4.81 -0.69
C PHE A 521 16.59 -3.97 -1.76
N LYS A 522 15.32 -3.65 -1.54
CA LYS A 522 14.49 -2.88 -2.47
C LYS A 522 14.34 -1.46 -1.96
N VAL A 523 14.65 -0.50 -2.82
CA VAL A 523 14.55 0.93 -2.50
C VAL A 523 13.78 1.64 -3.61
N ALA A 524 12.72 2.32 -3.23
CA ALA A 524 11.98 3.23 -4.10
C ALA A 524 12.08 4.66 -3.58
N GLY A 525 12.05 5.62 -4.47
CA GLY A 525 12.09 7.02 -4.08
C GLY A 525 12.00 7.99 -5.24
N THR A 526 11.85 9.26 -4.87
CA THR A 526 11.95 10.39 -5.76
C THR A 526 13.43 10.74 -6.02
N LYS A 527 13.68 11.83 -6.70
CA LYS A 527 15.04 12.40 -6.82
C LYS A 527 15.62 12.76 -5.44
N ASP A 528 14.79 13.22 -4.51
CA ASP A 528 15.22 13.87 -3.28
C ASP A 528 15.14 12.97 -2.04
N PHE A 529 14.23 12.02 -1.99
CA PHE A 529 14.03 11.19 -0.80
C PHE A 529 13.52 9.78 -1.10
N VAL A 530 13.69 8.89 -0.12
CA VAL A 530 13.21 7.50 -0.15
C VAL A 530 11.72 7.47 0.18
N THR A 531 10.92 6.79 -0.65
CA THR A 531 9.48 6.64 -0.42
C THR A 531 9.10 5.27 0.14
N ALA A 532 9.84 4.23 -0.20
CA ALA A 532 9.64 2.89 0.35
C ALA A 532 10.94 2.08 0.33
N LEU A 533 11.05 1.17 1.29
CA LEU A 533 12.21 0.31 1.44
C LEU A 533 11.79 -1.04 1.99
N GLN A 534 12.38 -2.10 1.46
CA GLN A 534 12.24 -3.45 1.99
C GLN A 534 13.61 -4.12 2.02
N LEU A 535 14.01 -4.66 3.17
CA LEU A 535 15.25 -5.39 3.34
C LEU A 535 14.99 -6.75 3.96
N ASP A 536 15.57 -7.76 3.34
CA ASP A 536 15.70 -9.12 3.88
C ASP A 536 17.15 -9.54 3.84
N THR A 537 17.70 -10.00 4.95
CA THR A 537 19.06 -10.51 5.01
C THR A 537 19.10 -11.93 5.54
N LYS A 538 20.05 -12.71 5.01
CA LYS A 538 20.39 -14.06 5.46
C LYS A 538 21.59 -14.07 6.42
N LEU A 539 22.18 -12.89 6.67
CA LEU A 539 23.33 -12.70 7.54
C LEU A 539 22.91 -12.32 8.96
N ASP A 540 23.75 -12.68 9.92
CA ASP A 540 23.63 -12.25 11.31
C ASP A 540 24.19 -10.83 11.52
N GLY A 541 23.62 -9.87 10.82
CA GLY A 541 24.01 -8.46 10.83
C GLY A 541 24.80 -8.02 9.61
N ILE A 542 24.54 -6.81 9.19
CA ILE A 542 25.29 -6.10 8.14
C ILE A 542 25.88 -4.86 8.80
N PRO A 543 27.18 -4.59 8.65
CA PRO A 543 27.77 -3.34 9.15
C PRO A 543 27.05 -2.12 8.61
N ALA A 544 26.82 -1.13 9.46
CA ALA A 544 26.09 0.10 9.09
C ALA A 544 26.71 0.81 7.88
N SER A 545 28.04 0.80 7.76
CA SER A 545 28.75 1.37 6.61
C SER A 545 28.45 0.65 5.29
N VAL A 546 28.30 -0.67 5.33
CA VAL A 546 27.95 -1.49 4.15
C VAL A 546 26.52 -1.18 3.71
N LEU A 547 25.61 -1.07 4.66
CA LEU A 547 24.21 -0.75 4.39
C LEU A 547 24.06 0.68 3.84
N ALA A 548 24.75 1.65 4.41
CA ALA A 548 24.80 3.02 3.92
C ALA A 548 25.37 3.08 2.49
N GLY A 549 26.45 2.32 2.21
CA GLY A 549 27.01 2.20 0.87
C GLY A 549 26.02 1.62 -0.15
N ALA A 550 25.26 0.60 0.22
CA ALA A 550 24.23 0.00 -0.62
C ALA A 550 23.07 0.98 -0.89
N LEU A 551 22.66 1.77 0.11
CA LEU A 551 21.67 2.84 -0.05
C LEU A 551 22.13 3.91 -1.05
N HIS A 552 23.36 4.38 -0.97
CA HIS A 552 23.93 5.34 -1.93
C HIS A 552 24.00 4.78 -3.35
N GLN A 553 24.41 3.52 -3.48
CA GLN A 553 24.44 2.83 -4.77
C GLN A 553 23.04 2.66 -5.36
N ALA A 554 22.04 2.41 -4.53
CA ALA A 554 20.63 2.37 -4.93
C ALA A 554 20.14 3.74 -5.42
N LYS A 555 20.56 4.83 -4.78
CA LYS A 555 20.25 6.20 -5.22
C LYS A 555 20.78 6.49 -6.62
N GLU A 556 22.04 6.15 -6.90
CA GLU A 556 22.64 6.31 -8.24
C GLU A 556 21.78 5.60 -9.31
N ALA A 557 21.38 4.36 -9.05
CA ALA A 557 20.53 3.59 -9.94
C ALA A 557 19.14 4.20 -10.12
N ARG A 558 18.54 4.65 -9.04
CA ARG A 558 17.21 5.29 -9.05
C ARG A 558 17.21 6.56 -9.90
N LEU A 559 18.25 7.39 -9.79
CA LEU A 559 18.38 8.60 -10.60
C LEU A 559 18.52 8.27 -12.08
N ALA A 560 19.33 7.28 -12.45
CA ALA A 560 19.47 6.83 -13.83
C ALA A 560 18.15 6.27 -14.40
N ILE A 561 17.37 5.55 -13.61
CA ILE A 561 16.05 5.05 -14.02
C ILE A 561 15.06 6.21 -14.21
N LEU A 562 15.05 7.19 -13.30
CA LEU A 562 14.21 8.37 -13.42
C LEU A 562 14.48 9.15 -14.71
N ASP A 563 15.75 9.26 -15.14
CA ASP A 563 16.12 9.92 -16.40
C ASP A 563 15.46 9.21 -17.60
N VAL A 564 15.52 7.89 -17.68
CA VAL A 564 14.86 7.10 -18.75
C VAL A 564 13.33 7.24 -18.70
N MET A 565 12.76 7.22 -17.51
CA MET A 565 11.32 7.40 -17.35
C MET A 565 10.88 8.80 -17.80
N ASN A 566 11.63 9.84 -17.47
CA ASN A 566 11.35 11.22 -17.86
C ASN A 566 11.49 11.46 -19.36
N GLU A 567 12.29 10.66 -20.09
CA GLU A 567 12.32 10.70 -21.56
C GLU A 567 11.02 10.19 -22.18
N ALA A 568 10.35 9.24 -21.53
CA ALA A 568 9.08 8.69 -22.00
C ALA A 568 7.89 9.61 -21.63
N ILE A 569 7.88 10.11 -20.42
CA ILE A 569 6.87 11.05 -19.91
C ILE A 569 7.44 11.81 -18.69
N ASP A 570 7.40 13.12 -18.72
CA ASP A 570 8.00 14.01 -17.70
C ASP A 570 6.98 14.71 -16.79
N GLY A 571 5.69 14.45 -17.00
CA GLY A 571 4.60 15.02 -16.22
C GLY A 571 3.26 14.43 -16.63
N PRO A 572 2.15 14.89 -16.02
CA PRO A 572 0.82 14.38 -16.32
C PRO A 572 0.38 14.76 -17.74
N ASP A 573 -0.09 13.76 -18.50
CA ASP A 573 -0.76 13.93 -19.76
C ASP A 573 -2.17 14.53 -19.60
N GLU A 574 -2.80 14.91 -20.71
CA GLU A 574 -4.24 15.12 -20.72
C GLU A 574 -4.99 13.83 -20.39
N MET A 575 -6.04 13.96 -19.59
CA MET A 575 -6.85 12.79 -19.22
C MET A 575 -7.46 12.13 -20.47
N SER A 576 -7.45 10.80 -20.50
CA SER A 576 -8.12 10.00 -21.52
C SER A 576 -9.57 10.47 -21.74
N PRO A 577 -10.06 10.50 -22.99
CA PRO A 577 -11.48 10.80 -23.26
C PRO A 577 -12.43 9.76 -22.64
N PHE A 578 -11.93 8.58 -22.26
CA PHE A 578 -12.70 7.53 -21.62
C PHE A 578 -12.73 7.66 -20.08
N ALA A 579 -11.89 8.51 -19.49
CA ALA A 579 -11.91 8.77 -18.06
C ALA A 579 -13.05 9.73 -17.70
N PRO A 580 -13.78 9.47 -16.60
CA PRO A 580 -14.83 10.39 -16.15
C PRO A 580 -14.24 11.73 -15.77
N ARG A 581 -14.99 12.81 -16.03
CA ARG A 581 -14.65 14.16 -15.57
C ARG A 581 -15.31 14.40 -14.23
N ILE A 582 -14.52 14.79 -13.23
CA ILE A 582 -15.00 15.05 -11.87
C ILE A 582 -14.67 16.49 -11.51
N ILE A 583 -15.71 17.23 -11.12
CA ILE A 583 -15.60 18.57 -10.55
C ILE A 583 -16.13 18.58 -9.13
N SER A 584 -15.69 19.52 -8.33
CA SER A 584 -16.17 19.70 -6.97
C SER A 584 -16.86 21.05 -6.80
N VAL A 585 -17.85 21.07 -5.92
CA VAL A 585 -18.53 22.29 -5.47
C VAL A 585 -18.71 22.24 -3.96
N LYS A 586 -18.50 23.37 -3.30
CA LYS A 586 -18.71 23.49 -1.85
C LYS A 586 -20.04 24.19 -1.61
N ILE A 587 -20.88 23.59 -0.77
CA ILE A 587 -22.14 24.18 -0.32
C ILE A 587 -22.17 24.31 1.20
N PRO A 588 -22.99 25.20 1.77
CA PRO A 588 -23.23 25.23 3.21
C PRO A 588 -23.79 23.89 3.71
N VAL A 589 -23.31 23.41 4.88
CA VAL A 589 -23.71 22.11 5.43
C VAL A 589 -25.23 22.02 5.69
N ASP A 590 -25.85 23.11 6.08
CA ASP A 590 -27.31 23.20 6.28
C ASP A 590 -28.13 23.07 4.99
N GLN A 591 -27.50 23.24 3.82
CA GLN A 591 -28.13 23.07 2.51
C GLN A 591 -28.02 21.65 1.95
N ILE A 592 -27.23 20.76 2.57
CA ILE A 592 -27.10 19.36 2.12
C ILE A 592 -28.47 18.70 2.02
N GLY A 593 -29.32 18.86 3.03
CA GLY A 593 -30.67 18.30 3.03
C GLY A 593 -31.56 18.82 1.90
N ALA A 594 -31.40 20.08 1.50
CA ALA A 594 -32.14 20.67 0.39
C ALA A 594 -31.70 20.10 -0.96
N VAL A 595 -30.41 19.88 -1.16
CA VAL A 595 -29.85 19.28 -2.39
C VAL A 595 -30.23 17.81 -2.51
N ILE A 596 -30.19 17.05 -1.41
CA ILE A 596 -30.63 15.65 -1.40
C ILE A 596 -32.13 15.53 -1.64
N GLY A 597 -32.91 16.39 -0.99
CA GLY A 597 -34.36 16.37 -1.02
C GLY A 597 -34.99 15.17 -0.30
N PRO A 598 -36.34 15.15 -0.13
CA PRO A 598 -37.03 14.06 0.56
C PRO A 598 -36.76 12.70 -0.09
N LYS A 599 -36.18 11.76 0.68
CA LYS A 599 -35.80 10.41 0.22
C LYS A 599 -34.89 10.42 -1.02
N GLY A 600 -34.04 11.44 -1.17
CA GLY A 600 -33.10 11.57 -2.29
C GLY A 600 -33.74 12.01 -3.62
N LYS A 601 -34.99 12.48 -3.63
CA LYS A 601 -35.73 12.79 -4.87
C LYS A 601 -35.03 13.85 -5.72
N ILE A 602 -34.49 14.90 -5.09
CA ILE A 602 -33.91 16.02 -5.83
C ILE A 602 -32.57 15.63 -6.43
N ILE A 603 -31.69 15.00 -5.64
CA ILE A 603 -30.38 14.55 -6.15
C ILE A 603 -30.54 13.52 -7.28
N ASN A 604 -31.47 12.58 -7.14
CA ASN A 604 -31.73 11.60 -8.19
C ASN A 604 -32.27 12.26 -9.47
N GLN A 605 -33.15 13.26 -9.33
CA GLN A 605 -33.63 14.02 -10.48
C GLN A 605 -32.48 14.74 -11.20
N ILE A 606 -31.57 15.38 -10.47
CA ILE A 606 -30.40 16.04 -11.06
C ILE A 606 -29.53 15.03 -11.82
N GLN A 607 -29.30 13.87 -11.23
CA GLN A 607 -28.53 12.79 -11.87
C GLN A 607 -29.21 12.28 -13.14
N ASP A 608 -30.52 12.06 -13.10
CA ASP A 608 -31.29 11.58 -14.26
C ASP A 608 -31.31 12.61 -15.40
N GLU A 609 -31.47 13.88 -15.07
CA GLU A 609 -31.54 14.97 -16.08
C GLU A 609 -30.19 15.30 -16.71
N THR A 610 -29.10 15.20 -15.98
CA THR A 610 -27.76 15.60 -16.42
C THR A 610 -26.89 14.42 -16.86
N GLY A 611 -27.25 13.21 -16.47
CA GLY A 611 -26.41 12.03 -16.63
C GLY A 611 -25.15 12.05 -15.74
N ALA A 612 -25.08 12.99 -14.79
CA ALA A 612 -23.98 13.08 -13.85
C ALA A 612 -24.19 12.15 -12.64
N ASP A 613 -23.11 11.73 -12.04
CA ASP A 613 -23.07 10.98 -10.79
C ASP A 613 -22.63 11.92 -9.67
N ILE A 614 -23.37 11.98 -8.56
CA ILE A 614 -23.18 12.98 -7.51
C ILE A 614 -22.90 12.28 -6.18
N SER A 615 -21.83 12.69 -5.49
CA SER A 615 -21.49 12.27 -4.15
C SER A 615 -21.37 13.48 -3.24
N ILE A 616 -21.98 13.43 -2.06
CA ILE A 616 -22.01 14.53 -1.08
C ILE A 616 -21.30 14.07 0.19
N GLU A 617 -20.32 14.86 0.62
CA GLU A 617 -19.60 14.67 1.89
C GLU A 617 -20.31 15.44 3.01
N ASP A 618 -20.12 15.01 4.26
CA ASP A 618 -20.75 15.59 5.45
C ASP A 618 -20.33 17.05 5.70
N ASP A 619 -19.19 17.46 5.16
CA ASP A 619 -18.67 18.82 5.26
C ASP A 619 -19.27 19.80 4.22
N GLY A 620 -20.16 19.32 3.35
CA GLY A 620 -20.77 20.09 2.27
C GLY A 620 -19.99 20.12 0.96
N THR A 621 -18.93 19.34 0.83
CA THR A 621 -18.24 19.14 -0.46
C THR A 621 -19.04 18.17 -1.32
N ILE A 622 -19.33 18.56 -2.55
CA ILE A 622 -20.06 17.74 -3.53
C ILE A 622 -19.12 17.44 -4.70
N TYR A 623 -18.94 16.17 -4.99
CA TYR A 623 -18.22 15.69 -6.17
C TYR A 623 -19.21 15.28 -7.25
N ILE A 624 -19.00 15.83 -8.45
CA ILE A 624 -19.86 15.62 -9.62
C ILE A 624 -19.02 14.97 -10.69
N GLY A 625 -19.32 13.73 -11.02
CA GLY A 625 -18.65 12.97 -12.08
C GLY A 625 -19.57 12.80 -13.27
N ALA A 626 -19.08 13.05 -14.47
CA ALA A 626 -19.84 12.86 -15.70
C ALA A 626 -18.95 12.37 -16.84
N VAL A 627 -19.57 11.82 -17.87
CA VAL A 627 -18.88 11.38 -19.09
C VAL A 627 -18.20 12.55 -19.81
N ASP A 628 -18.77 13.75 -19.69
CA ASP A 628 -18.24 14.96 -20.32
C ASP A 628 -18.37 16.20 -19.40
N GLY A 629 -17.63 17.25 -19.74
CA GLY A 629 -17.64 18.52 -19.00
C GLY A 629 -19.01 19.21 -18.96
N PRO A 630 -19.73 19.35 -20.07
CA PRO A 630 -21.06 19.97 -20.09
C PRO A 630 -22.07 19.34 -19.14
N SER A 631 -22.12 18.03 -19.05
CA SER A 631 -22.99 17.30 -18.12
C SER A 631 -22.65 17.57 -16.65
N ALA A 632 -21.36 17.60 -16.31
CA ALA A 632 -20.89 17.93 -14.97
C ALA A 632 -21.25 19.39 -14.60
N GLU A 633 -21.05 20.34 -15.52
CA GLU A 633 -21.39 21.75 -15.33
C GLU A 633 -22.90 21.98 -15.19
N ALA A 634 -23.73 21.27 -15.96
CA ALA A 634 -25.18 21.31 -15.82
C ALA A 634 -25.63 20.85 -14.43
N ALA A 635 -25.06 19.78 -13.90
CA ALA A 635 -25.34 19.32 -12.55
C ALA A 635 -24.87 20.33 -11.48
N ARG A 636 -23.67 20.91 -11.64
CA ARG A 636 -23.16 21.96 -10.77
C ARG A 636 -24.10 23.19 -10.74
N ALA A 637 -24.58 23.62 -11.89
CA ALA A 637 -25.50 24.74 -11.98
C ALA A 637 -26.81 24.47 -11.22
N GLN A 638 -27.39 23.27 -11.35
CA GLN A 638 -28.61 22.91 -10.63
C GLN A 638 -28.38 22.83 -9.12
N ILE A 639 -27.26 22.28 -8.68
CA ILE A 639 -26.89 22.20 -7.24
C ILE A 639 -26.73 23.62 -6.68
N ASN A 640 -26.00 24.49 -7.36
CA ASN A 640 -25.79 25.86 -6.93
C ASN A 640 -27.11 26.66 -6.87
N ALA A 641 -28.03 26.45 -7.80
CA ALA A 641 -29.35 27.10 -7.77
C ALA A 641 -30.17 26.73 -6.53
N ILE A 642 -29.96 25.52 -6.00
CA ILE A 642 -30.63 25.03 -4.78
C ILE A 642 -29.91 25.51 -3.53
N ALA A 643 -28.59 25.34 -3.47
CA ALA A 643 -27.78 25.56 -2.27
C ALA A 643 -27.44 27.06 -2.05
N ASN A 644 -27.29 27.81 -3.14
CA ASN A 644 -26.95 29.23 -3.14
C ASN A 644 -27.94 30.01 -4.04
N PRO A 645 -29.24 30.02 -3.72
CA PRO A 645 -30.21 30.73 -4.53
C PRO A 645 -29.84 32.19 -4.58
N GLN A 646 -29.60 32.72 -5.79
CA GLN A 646 -29.47 34.17 -5.95
C GLN A 646 -30.77 34.81 -5.50
N MET A 647 -30.68 35.69 -4.51
CA MET A 647 -31.85 36.47 -4.10
C MET A 647 -32.13 37.47 -5.24
N PRO A 648 -33.33 37.42 -5.82
CA PRO A 648 -33.69 38.39 -6.84
C PRO A 648 -33.63 39.80 -6.26
N GLU A 649 -33.18 40.75 -7.07
CA GLU A 649 -33.11 42.17 -6.68
C GLU A 649 -34.22 42.97 -7.30
N VAL A 650 -34.61 44.05 -6.64
CA VAL A 650 -35.63 45.00 -7.18
C VAL A 650 -35.12 45.60 -8.48
N GLY A 651 -35.94 45.58 -9.54
CA GLY A 651 -35.59 46.05 -10.87
C GLY A 651 -35.08 44.94 -11.82
N GLU A 652 -34.84 43.72 -11.33
CA GLU A 652 -34.51 42.61 -12.22
C GLU A 652 -35.72 42.11 -13.00
N ARG A 653 -35.47 41.69 -14.24
CA ARG A 653 -36.50 41.24 -15.20
C ARG A 653 -36.42 39.75 -15.44
N TYR A 654 -37.58 39.11 -15.42
CA TYR A 654 -37.71 37.65 -15.60
C TYR A 654 -38.81 37.32 -16.61
N LEU A 655 -38.58 36.32 -17.43
CA LEU A 655 -39.63 35.65 -18.18
C LEU A 655 -40.19 34.53 -17.33
N GLY A 656 -41.18 34.84 -16.50
CA GLY A 656 -41.78 33.92 -15.57
C GLY A 656 -42.95 33.12 -16.19
N THR A 657 -43.34 32.05 -15.50
CA THR A 657 -44.48 31.21 -15.87
C THR A 657 -45.59 31.35 -14.81
N ILE A 658 -46.83 31.60 -15.23
CA ILE A 658 -47.96 31.66 -14.32
C ILE A 658 -48.25 30.28 -13.77
N VAL A 659 -48.11 30.11 -12.44
CA VAL A 659 -48.31 28.82 -11.76
C VAL A 659 -49.64 28.74 -11.02
N LYS A 660 -50.26 29.90 -10.69
CA LYS A 660 -51.55 29.94 -9.99
C LYS A 660 -52.23 31.27 -10.24
N LEU A 661 -53.54 31.24 -10.43
CA LEU A 661 -54.41 32.43 -10.46
C LEU A 661 -55.22 32.52 -9.19
N ALA A 662 -55.37 33.72 -8.66
CA ALA A 662 -56.19 34.05 -7.51
C ALA A 662 -56.99 35.34 -7.79
N ALA A 663 -58.08 35.58 -7.09
CA ALA A 663 -58.94 36.79 -7.31
C ALA A 663 -58.17 38.14 -7.20
N PHE A 664 -57.02 38.15 -6.50
CA PHE A 664 -56.22 39.35 -6.27
C PHE A 664 -54.96 39.42 -7.14
N GLY A 665 -54.67 38.41 -7.98
CA GLY A 665 -53.51 38.43 -8.85
C GLY A 665 -53.03 37.06 -9.32
N ALA A 666 -51.95 37.05 -10.08
CA ALA A 666 -51.30 35.84 -10.60
C ALA A 666 -49.98 35.58 -9.86
N PHE A 667 -49.76 34.35 -9.46
CA PHE A 667 -48.46 33.88 -8.98
C PHE A 667 -47.62 33.45 -10.17
N VAL A 668 -46.46 34.06 -10.29
CA VAL A 668 -45.55 33.85 -11.41
C VAL A 668 -44.27 33.24 -10.86
N SER A 669 -43.92 32.08 -11.34
CA SER A 669 -42.65 31.42 -11.01
C SER A 669 -41.53 32.03 -11.83
N LEU A 670 -40.56 32.61 -11.15
CA LEU A 670 -39.42 33.33 -11.76
C LEU A 670 -38.21 32.44 -11.93
N MET A 671 -37.97 31.64 -10.91
CA MET A 671 -36.90 30.65 -10.84
C MET A 671 -37.29 29.50 -9.86
N PRO A 672 -36.62 28.38 -9.86
CA PRO A 672 -36.95 27.25 -8.98
C PRO A 672 -37.11 27.66 -7.51
N GLY A 673 -38.30 27.47 -6.96
CA GLY A 673 -38.66 27.79 -5.57
C GLY A 673 -38.88 29.26 -5.27
N LYS A 674 -38.95 30.13 -6.26
CA LYS A 674 -39.23 31.56 -6.11
C LYS A 674 -40.40 32.01 -7.01
N ASP A 675 -41.53 32.21 -6.36
CA ASP A 675 -42.73 32.73 -6.99
C ASP A 675 -42.95 34.18 -6.54
N GLY A 676 -43.35 35.06 -7.46
CA GLY A 676 -43.74 36.42 -7.17
C GLY A 676 -45.24 36.64 -7.44
N LEU A 677 -45.81 37.62 -6.78
CA LEU A 677 -47.19 38.00 -6.98
C LEU A 677 -47.27 39.17 -7.96
N LEU A 678 -47.90 38.93 -9.11
CA LEU A 678 -48.35 39.97 -10.01
C LEU A 678 -49.78 40.35 -9.63
N HIS A 679 -49.92 41.45 -8.88
CA HIS A 679 -51.22 41.88 -8.36
C HIS A 679 -52.18 42.32 -9.48
N VAL A 680 -53.49 42.10 -9.29
CA VAL A 680 -54.52 42.43 -10.26
C VAL A 680 -54.48 43.89 -10.71
N SER A 681 -54.07 44.82 -9.86
CA SER A 681 -53.90 46.25 -10.22
C SER A 681 -52.81 46.45 -11.28
N GLN A 682 -51.78 45.67 -11.26
CA GLN A 682 -50.71 45.71 -12.28
C GLN A 682 -51.16 45.03 -13.59
N ILE A 683 -51.92 43.94 -13.48
CA ILE A 683 -52.48 43.21 -14.61
C ILE A 683 -53.48 44.17 -15.40
N ARG A 684 -54.27 44.96 -14.68
CA ARG A 684 -55.14 45.96 -15.28
C ARG A 684 -54.40 46.98 -16.13
N LYS A 685 -53.22 47.41 -15.72
CA LYS A 685 -52.40 48.37 -16.49
C LYS A 685 -51.97 47.78 -17.85
N MET A 686 -51.77 46.43 -17.93
CA MET A 686 -51.50 45.77 -19.23
C MET A 686 -52.71 45.83 -20.19
N HIS A 687 -53.93 45.96 -19.67
CA HIS A 687 -55.16 45.90 -20.41
C HIS A 687 -55.85 47.26 -20.47
N GLY A 688 -55.08 48.35 -20.45
CA GLY A 688 -55.62 49.75 -20.62
C GLY A 688 -56.47 50.21 -19.43
N GLY A 689 -56.23 49.71 -18.21
CA GLY A 689 -56.91 50.14 -16.98
C GLY A 689 -58.34 49.60 -16.80
N LYS A 690 -58.83 48.73 -17.68
CA LYS A 690 -60.16 48.13 -17.58
C LYS A 690 -60.28 47.21 -16.37
N ARG A 691 -61.45 47.22 -15.72
CA ARG A 691 -61.76 46.30 -14.60
C ARG A 691 -61.84 44.90 -15.12
N ILE A 692 -61.03 44.02 -14.55
CA ILE A 692 -61.03 42.59 -14.84
C ILE A 692 -61.83 41.85 -13.74
N GLU A 693 -62.91 41.24 -14.15
CA GLU A 693 -63.80 40.51 -13.21
C GLU A 693 -63.32 39.04 -12.98
N ASN A 694 -62.69 38.45 -14.01
CA ASN A 694 -62.12 37.13 -13.95
C ASN A 694 -60.74 37.11 -14.62
N LEU A 695 -59.71 36.77 -13.88
CA LEU A 695 -58.31 36.74 -14.40
C LEU A 695 -58.10 35.63 -15.44
N GLU A 696 -58.91 34.55 -15.41
CA GLU A 696 -58.84 33.47 -16.40
C GLU A 696 -59.23 33.88 -17.83
N GLU A 697 -59.90 35.03 -17.98
CA GLU A 697 -60.24 35.59 -19.28
C GLU A 697 -59.09 36.29 -19.99
N VAL A 698 -58.09 36.74 -19.22
CA VAL A 698 -56.94 37.49 -19.72
C VAL A 698 -55.60 36.77 -19.62
N MET A 699 -55.49 35.72 -18.78
CA MET A 699 -54.28 34.90 -18.64
C MET A 699 -54.60 33.52 -18.10
N LYS A 700 -53.74 32.55 -18.38
CA LYS A 700 -53.93 31.15 -17.97
C LYS A 700 -52.70 30.64 -17.23
N VAL A 701 -52.92 29.64 -16.38
CA VAL A 701 -51.83 28.88 -15.77
C VAL A 701 -51.02 28.19 -16.89
N GLY A 702 -49.70 28.37 -16.86
CA GLY A 702 -48.78 27.92 -17.89
C GLY A 702 -48.34 29.01 -18.89
N ASP A 703 -49.04 30.17 -18.93
CA ASP A 703 -48.62 31.28 -19.79
C ASP A 703 -47.30 31.87 -19.31
N LYS A 704 -46.45 32.27 -20.25
CA LYS A 704 -45.20 32.99 -19.97
C LYS A 704 -45.45 34.50 -20.00
N ILE A 705 -44.99 35.18 -18.98
CA ILE A 705 -45.13 36.63 -18.85
C ILE A 705 -43.79 37.25 -18.44
N GLN A 706 -43.46 38.38 -19.11
CA GLN A 706 -42.28 39.13 -18.75
C GLN A 706 -42.62 40.10 -17.61
N VAL A 707 -41.90 39.96 -16.51
CA VAL A 707 -42.12 40.74 -15.30
C VAL A 707 -40.83 41.31 -14.76
N GLU A 708 -40.93 42.40 -14.01
CA GLU A 708 -39.84 43.02 -13.26
C GLU A 708 -40.19 42.95 -11.76
N ILE A 709 -39.18 42.78 -10.91
CA ILE A 709 -39.37 42.79 -9.45
C ILE A 709 -39.56 44.25 -9.01
N GLY A 710 -40.76 44.58 -8.60
CA GLY A 710 -41.11 45.90 -8.15
C GLY A 710 -40.76 46.16 -6.68
N GLU A 711 -40.94 45.16 -5.83
CA GLU A 711 -40.68 45.27 -4.39
C GLU A 711 -40.44 43.90 -3.77
N ILE A 712 -39.57 43.86 -2.76
CA ILE A 712 -39.32 42.66 -1.93
C ILE A 712 -39.71 43.04 -0.49
N ASP A 713 -40.70 42.38 0.08
CA ASP A 713 -41.12 42.64 1.45
C ASP A 713 -40.09 42.11 2.48
N PRO A 714 -40.15 42.57 3.74
CA PRO A 714 -39.23 42.10 4.80
C PRO A 714 -39.27 40.57 5.07
N LYS A 715 -40.30 39.88 4.55
CA LYS A 715 -40.46 38.42 4.64
C LYS A 715 -39.98 37.70 3.36
N GLY A 716 -39.36 38.42 2.41
CA GLY A 716 -38.82 37.88 1.18
C GLY A 716 -39.86 37.55 0.11
N LYS A 717 -41.11 38.09 0.21
CA LYS A 717 -42.13 37.96 -0.85
C LYS A 717 -41.89 38.96 -1.94
N LEU A 718 -41.96 38.47 -3.18
CA LEU A 718 -41.71 39.25 -4.38
C LEU A 718 -43.02 39.84 -4.94
N SER A 719 -43.10 41.18 -5.06
CA SER A 719 -44.14 41.87 -5.76
C SER A 719 -43.67 42.20 -7.19
N LEU A 720 -44.46 41.83 -8.17
CA LEU A 720 -44.08 41.91 -9.57
C LEU A 720 -44.84 43.04 -10.27
N VAL A 721 -44.18 43.64 -11.24
CA VAL A 721 -44.77 44.55 -12.20
C VAL A 721 -44.57 43.99 -13.61
N PRO A 722 -45.55 44.14 -14.51
CA PRO A 722 -45.43 43.62 -15.85
C PRO A 722 -44.47 44.46 -16.69
N VAL A 723 -43.75 43.84 -17.60
CA VAL A 723 -42.97 44.51 -18.64
C VAL A 723 -43.79 44.48 -19.93
N LEU A 724 -44.09 45.65 -20.50
CA LEU A 724 -44.89 45.80 -21.73
C LEU A 724 -44.04 45.39 -22.95
N GLU A 725 -44.74 45.23 -24.11
CA GLU A 725 -44.09 44.84 -25.38
C GLU A 725 -43.01 45.82 -25.84
N ASP A 726 -43.12 47.08 -25.46
CA ASP A 726 -42.12 48.13 -25.73
C ASP A 726 -40.94 48.16 -24.73
N GLY A 727 -40.93 47.24 -23.81
CA GLY A 727 -39.91 47.13 -22.76
C GLY A 727 -40.07 48.10 -21.59
N SER A 728 -41.19 48.91 -21.58
CA SER A 728 -41.49 49.83 -20.48
C SER A 728 -42.17 49.06 -19.30
N VAL A 729 -42.04 49.64 -18.10
CA VAL A 729 -42.81 49.23 -16.92
C VAL A 729 -43.90 50.28 -16.68
N PRO A 730 -45.16 49.87 -16.46
CA PRO A 730 -46.22 50.79 -16.18
C PRO A 730 -45.90 51.68 -14.97
N SER A 731 -46.06 53.05 -15.17
CA SER A 731 -45.77 54.00 -14.08
C SER A 731 -46.62 53.75 -12.84
N ALA A 732 -46.09 54.15 -11.68
CA ALA A 732 -46.67 53.95 -10.34
C ALA A 732 -47.86 54.89 -10.04
N GLU A 733 -48.60 55.47 -11.03
CA GLU A 733 -49.78 56.25 -10.75
C GLU A 733 -51.08 55.45 -10.70
#